data_d6a81d670419d77b09fdf2d3048adf81
#
_entry.id   d6a81d670419d77b09fdf2d3048adf81
#
_cell.length_a   1.000
_cell.length_b   1.000
_cell.length_c   1.000
_cell.angle_alpha   90.00
_cell.angle_beta   90.00
_cell.angle_gamma   90.00
#
_symmetry.space_group_name_H-M   'P 1'
#
loop_
_entity.id
_entity.type
_entity.pdbx_description
1 polymer ?
#
loop_
_entity_poly.entity_id
_entity_poly.type
_entity_poly.pdbx_seq_one_letter_code
_entity_poly.pdbx_strand_id
1 'polypeptide(L)'
;MKTVFSVILATLACATIHGAGEPFELTGQIMLIADTTPRRLHIITKTSCDECCVWDITNPKAKCSSGDMVKVHGFLCKPTNFILREVPYPVANYATNITILSCATFPETIPATAQEIENPGRLSRFVHADGTIIAIIKDATNAAWNWLIIQTKTGVIRAAATDHDYPYRELYGLLDAEVRIKGLIHRFYAWRKFLGRHVILYGKGGIEVTTAARDPFAAPGLDVQTSHRRQVAGTVLGVSSRRIYIRDAVGQFIPVLPSNLGNMPAAGENVTVSGFVRNGPLGIQLTEAAVRRDGKSKAELEPAEDVNVEYLLAACRDNDIVDASLYGKPVRICGRVANSTEDIAISGRIMLECSRKNISVDVAHLPQTIRESLENGCQLEVCGICIPEFDADVTNMVFPEFKGLIVIPRTPDDLRVLARPPWWTPGRLAVVILALVLVIVAILVWNRMLKVLSERRGRALYDEQMSSAISELKVEERTRLAVELHDSISQVLTGIALQIDAAIGSGIDEKTKPGGFLATARSMLASCRHELRCCIWDLRTRTFEEKGLPDAIRQTLAPHIGNIPLLIRFSIPRAILSESLTHDMLRIIRELAVNAVRHGKASQIKVFGECQGNLVRFCVKDNGCGFDPATSPGPAQGHFGLSGIRERVERRNGEMRIESNGRACLPATADGKGTSVTVSLRIGEEERDEQ
;
A
#
# COMPACT_ATOMS: atom_id res chain seq x y z
N MET A 1 4.21 -8.62 20.89
CA MET A 1 2.89 -8.53 20.23
C MET A 1 2.08 -9.84 20.29
N LYS A 2 2.66 -11.02 20.06
CA LYS A 2 1.93 -12.30 20.15
C LYS A 2 1.37 -12.59 21.57
N THR A 3 2.11 -12.26 22.61
CA THR A 3 1.69 -12.47 24.02
C THR A 3 0.53 -11.57 24.44
N VAL A 4 0.50 -10.33 23.97
CA VAL A 4 -0.61 -9.39 24.29
C VAL A 4 -1.89 -9.79 23.55
N PHE A 5 -1.77 -10.30 22.32
CA PHE A 5 -2.92 -10.78 21.55
C PHE A 5 -3.54 -12.06 22.17
N SER A 6 -2.71 -12.99 22.69
CA SER A 6 -3.19 -14.19 23.42
C SER A 6 -3.91 -13.82 24.70
N VAL A 7 -3.45 -12.83 25.45
CA VAL A 7 -4.10 -12.38 26.70
C VAL A 7 -5.43 -11.68 26.40
N ILE A 8 -5.48 -10.86 25.34
CA ILE A 8 -6.72 -10.20 24.91
C ILE A 8 -7.75 -11.22 24.37
N LEU A 9 -7.30 -12.24 23.63
CA LEU A 9 -8.19 -13.31 23.17
C LEU A 9 -8.71 -14.16 24.33
N ALA A 10 -7.88 -14.46 25.34
CA ALA A 10 -8.29 -15.19 26.53
C ALA A 10 -9.25 -14.38 27.39
N THR A 11 -9.04 -13.07 27.55
CA THR A 11 -9.96 -12.19 28.28
C THR A 11 -11.27 -11.94 27.53
N LEU A 12 -11.25 -11.81 26.22
CA LEU A 12 -12.47 -11.73 25.40
C LEU A 12 -13.24 -13.06 25.38
N ALA A 13 -12.55 -14.20 25.33
CA ALA A 13 -13.18 -15.50 25.47
C ALA A 13 -13.80 -15.68 26.86
N CYS A 14 -13.14 -15.23 27.92
CA CYS A 14 -13.72 -15.22 29.27
C CYS A 14 -14.96 -14.31 29.41
N ALA A 15 -14.97 -13.16 28.74
CA ALA A 15 -16.11 -12.23 28.83
C ALA A 15 -17.36 -12.74 28.08
N THR A 16 -17.16 -13.52 27.00
CA THR A 16 -18.27 -14.12 26.23
C THR A 16 -18.81 -15.43 26.82
N ILE A 17 -18.05 -16.08 27.70
CA ILE A 17 -18.40 -17.38 28.32
C ILE A 17 -19.30 -17.23 29.59
N HIS A 18 -19.41 -16.04 30.14
CA HIS A 18 -20.14 -15.81 31.41
C HIS A 18 -21.66 -16.04 31.36
N GLY A 19 -22.22 -16.51 30.27
CA GLY A 19 -23.66 -16.61 30.07
C GLY A 19 -24.28 -18.01 29.87
N ALA A 20 -23.51 -19.12 29.74
CA ALA A 20 -24.08 -20.37 29.26
C ALA A 20 -23.43 -21.68 29.78
N GLY A 21 -22.65 -21.68 30.82
CA GLY A 21 -22.02 -22.88 31.35
C GLY A 21 -22.84 -23.53 32.52
N GLU A 22 -22.96 -24.85 32.50
CA GLU A 22 -23.51 -25.58 33.64
C GLU A 22 -22.55 -25.46 34.85
N PRO A 23 -22.98 -25.04 36.03
CA PRO A 23 -22.12 -24.99 37.20
C PRO A 23 -21.65 -26.39 37.60
N PHE A 24 -20.38 -26.51 37.99
CA PHE A 24 -19.88 -27.74 38.55
C PHE A 24 -19.11 -27.48 39.84
N GLU A 25 -19.10 -28.51 40.68
CA GLU A 25 -18.30 -28.59 41.90
C GLU A 25 -17.49 -29.89 41.86
N LEU A 26 -16.19 -29.79 42.08
CA LEU A 26 -15.29 -30.92 42.09
C LEU A 26 -14.40 -30.88 43.31
N THR A 27 -14.30 -32.01 44.03
CA THR A 27 -13.32 -32.18 45.12
C THR A 27 -12.36 -33.30 44.75
N GLY A 28 -11.07 -32.99 44.76
CA GLY A 28 -10.05 -33.96 44.38
C GLY A 28 -8.63 -33.47 44.68
N GLN A 29 -7.68 -34.35 44.40
CA GLN A 29 -6.26 -34.06 44.58
C GLN A 29 -5.65 -33.57 43.27
N ILE A 30 -4.89 -32.50 43.30
CA ILE A 30 -4.10 -32.04 42.17
C ILE A 30 -2.94 -32.99 41.94
N MET A 31 -2.93 -33.66 40.82
CA MET A 31 -1.86 -34.56 40.45
C MET A 31 -0.69 -33.83 39.78
N LEU A 32 -1.01 -32.88 38.94
CA LEU A 32 -0.01 -32.04 38.28
C LEU A 32 -0.59 -30.68 37.84
N ILE A 33 0.30 -29.75 37.63
CA ILE A 33 -0.01 -28.41 37.13
C ILE A 33 0.76 -28.17 35.86
N ALA A 34 0.06 -27.81 34.79
CA ALA A 34 0.69 -27.40 33.55
C ALA A 34 0.55 -25.88 33.36
N ASP A 35 1.65 -25.17 33.26
CA ASP A 35 1.69 -23.72 33.04
C ASP A 35 1.37 -23.38 31.59
N THR A 36 0.13 -23.61 31.23
CA THR A 36 -0.46 -23.16 29.97
C THR A 36 -1.19 -21.84 30.19
N THR A 37 -1.64 -21.20 29.13
CA THR A 37 -2.50 -19.99 29.26
C THR A 37 -3.88 -20.30 28.67
N PRO A 38 -4.93 -20.48 29.50
CA PRO A 38 -4.93 -20.50 30.98
C PRO A 38 -4.21 -21.73 31.56
N ARG A 39 -3.80 -21.64 32.84
CA ARG A 39 -3.14 -22.74 33.55
C ARG A 39 -4.06 -23.96 33.65
N ARG A 40 -3.53 -25.16 33.47
CA ARG A 40 -4.29 -26.41 33.52
C ARG A 40 -3.94 -27.22 34.75
N LEU A 41 -4.97 -27.63 35.47
CA LEU A 41 -4.86 -28.50 36.65
C LEU A 41 -5.43 -29.87 36.30
N HIS A 42 -4.67 -30.91 36.57
CA HIS A 42 -5.14 -32.29 36.48
C HIS A 42 -5.49 -32.75 37.87
N ILE A 43 -6.77 -33.02 38.09
CA ILE A 43 -7.35 -33.34 39.41
C ILE A 43 -7.94 -34.72 39.34
N ILE A 44 -7.63 -35.56 40.33
CA ILE A 44 -8.24 -36.87 40.51
C ILE A 44 -9.23 -36.81 41.64
N THR A 45 -10.45 -37.28 41.40
CA THR A 45 -11.50 -37.34 42.39
C THR A 45 -11.38 -38.61 43.23
N LYS A 46 -11.73 -38.53 44.55
CA LYS A 46 -11.71 -39.70 45.46
C LYS A 46 -12.77 -40.74 45.11
N THR A 47 -13.85 -40.34 44.44
CA THR A 47 -15.04 -41.20 44.25
C THR A 47 -14.97 -42.07 43.01
N SER A 48 -14.33 -41.65 41.92
CA SER A 48 -14.33 -42.38 40.67
C SER A 48 -12.93 -42.70 40.14
N CYS A 49 -11.89 -42.21 40.77
CA CYS A 49 -10.51 -42.27 40.23
C CYS A 49 -10.38 -41.70 38.81
N ASP A 50 -11.34 -40.90 38.39
CA ASP A 50 -11.32 -40.30 37.07
C ASP A 50 -10.52 -39.02 37.09
N GLU A 51 -9.67 -38.86 36.11
CA GLU A 51 -8.90 -37.64 35.89
C GLU A 51 -9.83 -36.58 35.32
N CYS A 52 -9.88 -35.43 35.96
CA CYS A 52 -10.59 -34.25 35.51
C CYS A 52 -9.57 -33.14 35.19
N CYS A 53 -9.56 -32.72 33.97
CA CYS A 53 -8.74 -31.59 33.55
C CYS A 53 -9.51 -30.29 33.72
N VAL A 54 -8.98 -29.36 34.50
CA VAL A 54 -9.61 -28.10 34.82
C VAL A 54 -8.75 -26.93 34.40
N TRP A 55 -9.33 -25.97 33.71
CA TRP A 55 -8.66 -24.73 33.35
C TRP A 55 -8.85 -23.69 34.46
N ASP A 56 -7.74 -23.27 35.05
CA ASP A 56 -7.72 -22.24 36.10
C ASP A 56 -7.83 -20.85 35.51
N ILE A 57 -9.00 -20.26 35.62
CA ILE A 57 -9.28 -18.87 35.21
C ILE A 57 -9.47 -17.92 36.40
N THR A 58 -9.08 -18.35 37.59
CA THR A 58 -9.15 -17.50 38.79
C THR A 58 -8.28 -16.24 38.63
N ASN A 59 -8.76 -15.13 39.19
CA ASN A 59 -8.00 -13.87 39.18
C ASN A 59 -7.99 -13.26 40.60
N PRO A 60 -6.90 -13.26 41.34
CA PRO A 60 -5.58 -13.81 41.00
C PRO A 60 -5.58 -15.35 41.00
N LYS A 61 -4.65 -15.95 40.25
CA LYS A 61 -4.50 -17.42 40.17
C LYS A 61 -4.31 -18.01 41.58
N ALA A 62 -5.03 -19.08 41.89
CA ALA A 62 -4.93 -19.76 43.16
C ALA A 62 -3.50 -20.28 43.38
N LYS A 63 -2.95 -20.09 44.59
CA LYS A 63 -1.62 -20.59 44.97
C LYS A 63 -1.77 -22.07 45.42
N CYS A 64 -2.03 -22.96 44.47
CA CYS A 64 -2.08 -24.39 44.68
C CYS A 64 -0.85 -25.09 44.15
N SER A 65 -0.52 -26.22 44.74
CA SER A 65 0.62 -27.06 44.38
C SER A 65 0.16 -28.50 44.05
N SER A 66 0.98 -29.21 43.28
CA SER A 66 0.74 -30.64 43.07
C SER A 66 0.74 -31.38 44.42
N GLY A 67 -0.24 -32.26 44.65
CA GLY A 67 -0.48 -32.92 45.91
C GLY A 67 -1.60 -32.28 46.75
N ASP A 68 -1.97 -31.05 46.52
CA ASP A 68 -3.03 -30.38 47.28
C ASP A 68 -4.42 -31.01 47.03
N MET A 69 -5.16 -31.25 48.09
CA MET A 69 -6.59 -31.53 48.00
C MET A 69 -7.33 -30.22 47.83
N VAL A 70 -8.09 -30.14 46.78
CA VAL A 70 -8.80 -28.89 46.43
C VAL A 70 -10.27 -29.13 46.20
N LYS A 71 -11.06 -28.09 46.49
CA LYS A 71 -12.44 -27.96 46.09
C LYS A 71 -12.51 -26.90 45.00
N VAL A 72 -12.99 -27.26 43.84
CA VAL A 72 -13.06 -26.41 42.66
C VAL A 72 -14.51 -26.12 42.35
N HIS A 73 -14.83 -24.85 42.22
CA HIS A 73 -16.12 -24.40 41.70
C HIS A 73 -15.88 -23.74 40.33
N GLY A 74 -16.76 -24.01 39.39
CA GLY A 74 -16.63 -23.50 38.08
C GLY A 74 -17.83 -23.76 37.19
N PHE A 75 -17.60 -23.75 35.88
CA PHE A 75 -18.63 -24.04 34.89
C PHE A 75 -18.10 -24.95 33.79
N LEU A 76 -18.98 -25.78 33.25
CA LEU A 76 -18.74 -26.63 32.11
C LEU A 76 -19.07 -25.88 30.83
N CYS A 77 -18.14 -25.75 29.96
CA CYS A 77 -18.35 -25.14 28.66
C CYS A 77 -18.26 -26.18 27.55
N LYS A 78 -19.35 -26.33 26.81
CA LYS A 78 -19.29 -27.10 25.54
C LYS A 78 -18.72 -26.15 24.48
N PRO A 79 -17.63 -26.54 23.82
CA PRO A 79 -17.02 -25.67 22.79
C PRO A 79 -18.01 -25.44 21.63
N THR A 80 -18.55 -24.24 21.55
CA THR A 80 -19.48 -23.83 20.48
C THR A 80 -18.77 -23.31 19.26
N ASN A 81 -17.47 -22.95 19.36
CA ASN A 81 -16.71 -22.34 18.29
C ASN A 81 -15.64 -23.27 17.68
N PHE A 82 -15.48 -23.14 16.38
CA PHE A 82 -14.62 -23.92 15.49
C PHE A 82 -13.15 -24.06 15.93
N ILE A 83 -12.62 -23.09 16.69
CA ILE A 83 -11.22 -23.04 17.13
C ILE A 83 -10.90 -24.09 18.22
N LEU A 84 -11.88 -24.55 18.98
CA LEU A 84 -11.71 -25.54 20.05
C LEU A 84 -12.11 -26.97 19.63
N ARG A 85 -12.54 -27.17 18.38
CA ARG A 85 -12.92 -28.50 17.87
C ARG A 85 -11.74 -29.48 17.70
N GLU A 86 -10.51 -28.98 17.75
CA GLU A 86 -9.30 -29.83 17.65
C GLU A 86 -8.82 -30.38 19.02
N VAL A 87 -9.44 -29.96 20.11
CA VAL A 87 -9.12 -30.51 21.43
C VAL A 87 -9.95 -31.78 21.65
N PRO A 88 -9.35 -32.92 21.99
CA PRO A 88 -10.06 -34.20 22.10
C PRO A 88 -11.07 -34.28 23.27
N TYR A 89 -11.30 -33.21 23.97
CA TYR A 89 -12.24 -33.14 25.11
C TYR A 89 -13.49 -32.36 24.70
N PRO A 90 -14.65 -33.04 24.66
CA PRO A 90 -15.93 -32.42 24.25
C PRO A 90 -16.48 -31.40 25.26
N VAL A 91 -15.89 -31.31 26.42
CA VAL A 91 -16.31 -30.40 27.52
C VAL A 91 -15.07 -29.84 28.20
N ALA A 92 -14.98 -28.53 28.31
CA ALA A 92 -13.92 -27.87 29.06
C ALA A 92 -14.42 -27.40 30.42
N ASN A 93 -13.71 -27.79 31.46
CA ASN A 93 -14.00 -27.41 32.84
C ASN A 93 -13.21 -26.14 33.19
N TYR A 94 -13.88 -25.06 33.49
CA TYR A 94 -13.25 -23.81 33.88
C TYR A 94 -13.46 -23.52 35.38
N ALA A 95 -12.37 -23.42 36.14
CA ALA A 95 -12.42 -23.07 37.56
C ALA A 95 -12.51 -21.55 37.75
N THR A 96 -13.53 -21.09 38.43
CA THR A 96 -13.69 -19.70 38.88
C THR A 96 -13.24 -19.48 40.32
N ASN A 97 -13.24 -20.55 41.10
CA ASN A 97 -12.74 -20.54 42.47
C ASN A 97 -12.09 -21.88 42.80
N ILE A 98 -10.93 -21.84 43.45
CA ILE A 98 -10.20 -23.01 43.93
C ILE A 98 -9.87 -22.82 45.40
N THR A 99 -10.38 -23.71 46.23
CA THR A 99 -10.15 -23.69 47.69
C THR A 99 -9.25 -24.88 48.04
N ILE A 100 -8.10 -24.63 48.65
CA ILE A 100 -7.22 -25.67 49.17
C ILE A 100 -7.78 -26.21 50.46
N LEU A 101 -8.02 -27.49 50.52
CA LEU A 101 -8.59 -28.18 51.71
C LEU A 101 -7.49 -28.71 52.61
N SER A 102 -6.51 -29.36 52.03
CA SER A 102 -5.35 -29.92 52.74
C SER A 102 -4.25 -30.31 51.76
N CYS A 103 -3.03 -30.50 52.26
CA CYS A 103 -1.99 -31.20 51.51
C CYS A 103 -2.16 -32.71 51.79
N ALA A 104 -2.23 -33.53 50.73
CA ALA A 104 -2.40 -34.96 50.81
C ALA A 104 -1.24 -35.71 50.16
N THR A 105 -0.96 -36.91 50.63
CA THR A 105 0.02 -37.79 49.97
C THR A 105 -0.53 -38.31 48.66
N PHE A 106 0.37 -38.49 47.68
CA PHE A 106 -0.04 -39.11 46.40
C PHE A 106 -0.51 -40.56 46.61
N PRO A 107 -1.37 -41.07 45.71
CA PRO A 107 -1.85 -42.43 45.78
C PRO A 107 -0.71 -43.47 45.74
N GLU A 108 -0.88 -44.57 46.45
CA GLU A 108 0.05 -45.70 46.37
C GLU A 108 0.14 -46.21 44.91
N THR A 109 1.36 -46.49 44.49
CA THR A 109 1.65 -46.99 43.15
C THR A 109 2.03 -48.43 43.16
N ILE A 110 1.64 -49.20 42.16
CA ILE A 110 2.05 -50.58 41.95
C ILE A 110 3.18 -50.69 40.89
N PRO A 111 4.08 -51.63 41.00
CA PRO A 111 5.13 -51.81 40.02
C PRO A 111 4.53 -52.22 38.68
N ALA A 112 5.04 -51.66 37.58
CA ALA A 112 4.60 -51.96 36.23
C ALA A 112 5.77 -52.08 35.27
N THR A 113 5.71 -53.04 34.37
CA THR A 113 6.63 -53.24 33.25
C THR A 113 6.25 -52.36 32.09
N ALA A 114 7.16 -52.15 31.15
CA ALA A 114 6.89 -51.37 29.92
C ALA A 114 5.74 -51.97 29.11
N GLN A 115 5.64 -53.33 29.03
CA GLN A 115 4.56 -54.00 28.32
C GLN A 115 3.20 -53.81 29.01
N GLU A 116 3.17 -53.84 30.34
CA GLU A 116 1.96 -53.60 31.12
C GLU A 116 1.47 -52.17 31.03
N ILE A 117 2.39 -51.20 30.90
CA ILE A 117 2.01 -49.78 30.69
C ILE A 117 1.37 -49.63 29.28
N GLU A 118 1.91 -50.27 28.27
CA GLU A 118 1.31 -50.22 26.92
C GLU A 118 -0.03 -50.95 26.85
N ASN A 119 -0.19 -52.06 27.58
CA ASN A 119 -1.40 -52.87 27.66
C ASN A 119 -1.82 -53.15 29.12
N PRO A 120 -2.35 -52.11 29.85
CA PRO A 120 -2.51 -52.23 31.25
C PRO A 120 -3.56 -53.22 31.72
N GLY A 121 -4.45 -53.74 30.84
CA GLY A 121 -5.44 -54.71 31.20
C GLY A 121 -6.26 -54.31 32.44
N ARG A 122 -6.08 -55.03 33.54
CA ARG A 122 -6.65 -54.76 34.86
C ARG A 122 -5.70 -53.96 35.79
N LEU A 123 -4.55 -53.54 35.31
CA LEU A 123 -3.59 -52.82 36.11
C LEU A 123 -4.16 -51.52 36.65
N SER A 124 -3.79 -51.15 37.86
CA SER A 124 -4.11 -49.85 38.39
C SER A 124 -3.55 -48.77 37.49
N ARG A 125 -4.26 -47.62 37.38
CA ARG A 125 -3.75 -46.47 36.64
C ARG A 125 -2.52 -45.82 37.30
N PHE A 126 -2.32 -46.06 38.60
CA PHE A 126 -1.20 -45.49 39.39
C PHE A 126 -0.07 -46.52 39.46
N VAL A 127 1.03 -46.19 38.82
CA VAL A 127 2.14 -47.11 38.66
C VAL A 127 3.48 -46.50 39.00
N HIS A 128 4.45 -47.35 39.34
CA HIS A 128 5.83 -46.99 39.35
C HIS A 128 6.64 -47.96 38.50
N ALA A 129 7.73 -47.43 37.92
CA ALA A 129 8.66 -48.21 37.13
C ALA A 129 10.10 -47.77 37.36
N ASP A 130 11.01 -48.73 37.40
CA ASP A 130 12.43 -48.47 37.58
C ASP A 130 13.13 -48.50 36.20
N GLY A 131 14.04 -47.57 35.95
CA GLY A 131 14.82 -47.54 34.71
C GLY A 131 15.80 -46.42 34.65
N THR A 132 16.55 -46.34 33.56
CA THR A 132 17.54 -45.31 33.30
C THR A 132 16.93 -44.26 32.34
N ILE A 133 17.09 -42.98 32.66
CA ILE A 133 16.72 -41.89 31.75
C ILE A 133 17.74 -41.82 30.62
N ILE A 134 17.27 -42.11 29.40
CA ILE A 134 18.12 -42.20 28.20
C ILE A 134 17.88 -41.06 27.20
N ALA A 135 16.82 -40.29 27.35
CA ALA A 135 16.60 -39.06 26.61
C ALA A 135 15.59 -38.17 27.31
N ILE A 136 15.77 -36.86 27.14
CA ILE A 136 14.87 -35.82 27.63
C ILE A 136 14.56 -34.87 26.47
N ILE A 137 13.29 -34.76 26.14
CA ILE A 137 12.83 -34.02 24.97
C ILE A 137 11.88 -32.92 25.45
N LYS A 138 12.21 -31.67 25.13
CA LYS A 138 11.27 -30.56 25.34
C LYS A 138 10.19 -30.63 24.27
N ASP A 139 8.92 -30.55 24.66
CA ASP A 139 7.83 -30.52 23.69
C ASP A 139 7.88 -29.21 22.89
N ALA A 140 8.06 -29.32 21.58
CA ALA A 140 8.16 -28.18 20.69
C ALA A 140 6.80 -27.50 20.43
N THR A 141 5.69 -28.24 20.63
CA THR A 141 4.34 -27.75 20.43
C THR A 141 3.71 -27.15 21.67
N ASN A 142 4.09 -27.71 22.84
CA ASN A 142 3.60 -27.26 24.14
C ASN A 142 4.74 -27.17 25.16
N ALA A 143 5.30 -26.00 25.31
CA ALA A 143 6.45 -25.73 26.18
C ALA A 143 6.21 -26.03 27.69
N ALA A 144 4.95 -26.32 28.09
CA ALA A 144 4.64 -26.73 29.47
C ALA A 144 5.00 -28.19 29.77
N TRP A 145 5.40 -28.96 28.76
CA TRP A 145 5.71 -30.38 28.90
C TRP A 145 7.13 -30.72 28.50
N ASN A 146 7.72 -31.66 29.29
CA ASN A 146 8.98 -32.33 29.01
C ASN A 146 8.72 -33.84 28.93
N TRP A 147 9.30 -34.48 27.95
CA TRP A 147 9.20 -35.91 27.72
C TRP A 147 10.48 -36.62 28.15
N LEU A 148 10.33 -37.65 28.99
CA LEU A 148 11.42 -38.52 29.41
C LEU A 148 11.28 -39.85 28.70
N ILE A 149 12.35 -40.34 28.18
CA ILE A 149 12.45 -41.70 27.63
C ILE A 149 13.28 -42.51 28.62
N ILE A 150 12.66 -43.57 29.14
CA ILE A 150 13.24 -44.36 30.23
C ILE A 150 13.43 -45.79 29.73
N GLN A 151 14.65 -46.27 29.77
CA GLN A 151 14.99 -47.64 29.45
C GLN A 151 14.81 -48.48 30.70
N THR A 152 13.93 -49.48 30.64
CA THR A 152 13.73 -50.49 31.66
C THR A 152 14.27 -51.85 31.20
N LYS A 153 14.26 -52.85 32.05
CA LYS A 153 14.62 -54.23 31.70
C LYS A 153 13.68 -54.85 30.67
N THR A 154 12.43 -54.37 30.63
CA THR A 154 11.36 -54.96 29.78
C THR A 154 11.03 -54.14 28.55
N GLY A 155 11.70 -53.00 28.35
CA GLY A 155 11.47 -52.12 27.20
C GLY A 155 11.61 -50.66 27.58
N VAL A 156 11.07 -49.80 26.70
CA VAL A 156 11.17 -48.33 26.84
C VAL A 156 9.83 -47.78 27.34
N ILE A 157 9.87 -46.94 28.35
CA ILE A 157 8.72 -46.20 28.86
C ILE A 157 8.84 -44.73 28.45
N ARG A 158 7.74 -44.12 28.02
CA ARG A 158 7.62 -42.71 27.85
C ARG A 158 6.96 -42.10 29.08
N ALA A 159 7.58 -41.08 29.68
CA ALA A 159 6.99 -40.36 30.79
C ALA A 159 6.87 -38.88 30.42
N ALA A 160 5.80 -38.23 30.88
CA ALA A 160 5.57 -36.81 30.71
C ALA A 160 5.68 -36.11 32.05
N ALA A 161 6.48 -35.07 32.11
CA ALA A 161 6.66 -34.19 33.27
C ALA A 161 6.26 -32.76 32.89
N THR A 162 5.63 -32.03 33.79
CA THR A 162 5.41 -30.60 33.54
C THR A 162 6.67 -29.81 33.74
N ASP A 163 6.88 -28.77 32.93
CA ASP A 163 8.02 -27.83 33.11
C ASP A 163 7.91 -27.04 34.42
N HIS A 164 6.69 -26.92 34.98
CA HIS A 164 6.41 -26.32 36.29
C HIS A 164 7.01 -27.13 37.45
N ASP A 165 6.79 -28.44 37.49
CA ASP A 165 7.29 -29.30 38.54
C ASP A 165 8.73 -29.73 38.32
N TYR A 166 9.11 -29.92 37.04
CA TYR A 166 10.40 -30.39 36.59
C TYR A 166 10.91 -29.52 35.44
N PRO A 167 11.54 -28.37 35.71
CA PRO A 167 12.13 -27.55 34.67
C PRO A 167 13.11 -28.34 33.80
N TYR A 168 13.06 -28.15 32.50
CA TYR A 168 13.87 -28.89 31.52
C TYR A 168 15.37 -28.92 31.90
N ARG A 169 15.90 -27.80 32.43
CA ARG A 169 17.30 -27.68 32.81
C ARG A 169 17.67 -28.62 34.00
N GLU A 170 16.75 -28.81 34.96
CA GLU A 170 16.93 -29.67 36.09
C GLU A 170 16.82 -31.14 35.67
N LEU A 171 15.82 -31.48 34.86
CA LEU A 171 15.66 -32.81 34.27
C LEU A 171 16.92 -33.24 33.53
N TYR A 172 17.51 -32.30 32.75
CA TYR A 172 18.68 -32.62 31.93
C TYR A 172 19.87 -33.10 32.77
N GLY A 173 19.96 -32.69 34.03
CA GLY A 173 20.94 -33.18 34.99
C GLY A 173 20.73 -34.64 35.42
N LEU A 174 19.52 -35.21 35.16
CA LEU A 174 19.17 -36.60 35.47
C LEU A 174 19.43 -37.57 34.29
N LEU A 175 19.98 -37.08 33.18
CA LEU A 175 20.27 -37.92 32.02
C LEU A 175 21.36 -38.96 32.39
N ASP A 176 21.05 -40.25 32.22
CA ASP A 176 21.85 -41.44 32.66
C ASP A 176 21.73 -41.78 34.15
N ALA A 177 20.81 -41.14 34.87
CA ALA A 177 20.45 -41.57 36.22
C ALA A 177 19.49 -42.77 36.20
N GLU A 178 19.66 -43.69 37.17
CA GLU A 178 18.63 -44.68 37.45
C GLU A 178 17.55 -44.03 38.33
N VAL A 179 16.36 -44.19 37.90
CA VAL A 179 15.21 -43.54 38.57
C VAL A 179 14.04 -44.49 38.72
N ARG A 180 13.30 -44.28 39.80
CA ARG A 180 11.95 -44.78 39.94
C ARG A 180 10.97 -43.67 39.56
N ILE A 181 10.23 -43.86 38.51
CA ILE A 181 9.16 -42.95 38.12
C ILE A 181 7.84 -43.38 38.76
N LYS A 182 7.05 -42.43 39.22
CA LYS A 182 5.73 -42.63 39.79
C LYS A 182 4.73 -41.75 39.08
N GLY A 183 3.63 -42.34 38.58
CA GLY A 183 2.67 -41.54 37.84
C GLY A 183 1.43 -42.30 37.41
N LEU A 184 0.67 -41.64 36.56
CA LEU A 184 -0.60 -42.10 36.04
C LEU A 184 -0.42 -42.58 34.60
N ILE A 185 -0.90 -43.78 34.26
CA ILE A 185 -0.93 -44.24 32.89
C ILE A 185 -2.00 -43.48 32.12
N HIS A 186 -1.54 -42.79 31.09
CA HIS A 186 -2.39 -41.97 30.22
C HIS A 186 -2.27 -42.40 28.78
N ARG A 187 -3.35 -42.19 27.97
CA ARG A 187 -3.35 -42.46 26.54
C ARG A 187 -2.75 -41.30 25.77
N PHE A 188 -1.83 -41.60 24.87
CA PHE A 188 -1.23 -40.59 24.00
C PHE A 188 -1.91 -40.60 22.64
N TYR A 189 -2.41 -39.44 22.25
CA TYR A 189 -3.03 -39.21 20.96
C TYR A 189 -2.31 -38.08 20.23
N ALA A 190 -1.98 -38.28 18.97
CA ALA A 190 -1.60 -37.22 18.07
C ALA A 190 -2.47 -37.27 16.82
N TRP A 191 -2.96 -36.13 16.36
CA TRP A 191 -3.80 -36.04 15.16
C TRP A 191 -5.00 -37.00 15.15
N ARG A 192 -5.64 -37.21 16.31
CA ARG A 192 -6.73 -38.16 16.53
C ARG A 192 -6.32 -39.65 16.39
N LYS A 193 -5.04 -39.97 16.23
CA LYS A 193 -4.54 -41.32 16.26
C LYS A 193 -4.03 -41.67 17.65
N PHE A 194 -4.35 -42.86 18.11
CA PHE A 194 -3.76 -43.40 19.33
C PHE A 194 -2.31 -43.81 19.00
N LEU A 195 -1.37 -43.23 19.69
CA LEU A 195 0.07 -43.47 19.50
C LEU A 195 0.71 -44.30 20.61
N GLY A 196 -0.10 -44.83 21.54
CA GLY A 196 0.39 -45.61 22.67
C GLY A 196 0.01 -44.98 24.01
N ARG A 197 0.69 -45.42 25.05
CA ARG A 197 0.51 -44.89 26.42
C ARG A 197 1.81 -44.35 26.96
N HIS A 198 1.67 -43.47 27.94
CA HIS A 198 2.77 -42.89 28.66
C HIS A 198 2.39 -42.74 30.14
N VAL A 199 3.37 -42.50 30.99
CA VAL A 199 3.17 -42.20 32.40
C VAL A 199 3.23 -40.72 32.62
N ILE A 200 2.18 -40.09 33.09
CA ILE A 200 2.21 -38.71 33.55
C ILE A 200 2.73 -38.69 34.99
N LEU A 201 3.86 -37.99 35.20
CA LEU A 201 4.52 -37.98 36.50
C LEU A 201 3.75 -37.11 37.51
N TYR A 202 3.76 -37.56 38.78
CA TYR A 202 3.19 -36.79 39.86
C TYR A 202 4.08 -35.64 40.24
N GLY A 203 3.66 -34.41 40.20
CA GLY A 203 4.37 -33.26 40.76
C GLY A 203 5.86 -33.53 41.03
N LYS A 204 6.43 -32.87 42.01
CA LYS A 204 7.86 -33.04 42.36
C LYS A 204 8.20 -34.43 42.99
N GLY A 205 7.23 -35.23 43.32
CA GLY A 205 7.43 -36.60 43.87
C GLY A 205 7.42 -37.71 42.78
N GLY A 206 7.21 -37.38 41.53
CA GLY A 206 7.07 -38.34 40.41
C GLY A 206 8.39 -38.97 39.95
N ILE A 207 9.53 -38.40 40.31
CA ILE A 207 10.87 -38.93 40.02
C ILE A 207 11.63 -39.10 41.35
N GLU A 208 12.02 -40.34 41.62
CA GLU A 208 12.93 -40.69 42.72
C GLU A 208 14.23 -41.21 42.10
N VAL A 209 15.33 -40.49 42.38
CA VAL A 209 16.66 -40.91 41.91
C VAL A 209 17.18 -42.02 42.75
N THR A 210 17.33 -43.22 42.19
CA THR A 210 17.88 -44.41 42.89
C THR A 210 19.40 -44.47 42.77
N THR A 211 19.94 -44.10 41.63
CA THR A 211 21.38 -43.95 41.39
C THR A 211 21.60 -42.68 40.60
N ALA A 212 22.49 -41.81 41.09
CA ALA A 212 22.82 -40.56 40.43
C ALA A 212 23.39 -40.78 39.02
N ALA A 213 23.18 -39.81 38.13
CA ALA A 213 23.77 -39.79 36.79
C ALA A 213 25.29 -39.98 36.86
N ARG A 214 25.81 -40.87 36.04
CA ARG A 214 27.25 -41.10 35.94
C ARG A 214 27.95 -40.00 35.17
N ASP A 215 29.21 -39.73 35.50
CA ASP A 215 30.04 -38.90 34.64
C ASP A 215 30.08 -39.55 33.23
N PRO A 216 29.70 -38.84 32.18
CA PRO A 216 29.69 -39.38 30.81
C PRO A 216 31.03 -40.00 30.38
N PHE A 217 32.15 -39.53 30.98
CA PHE A 217 33.52 -39.97 30.66
C PHE A 217 34.19 -40.73 31.76
N ALA A 218 33.46 -41.18 32.79
CA ALA A 218 33.96 -42.18 33.72
C ALA A 218 34.27 -43.51 33.01
N ALA A 219 35.19 -44.29 33.52
CA ALA A 219 35.79 -45.47 32.87
C ALA A 219 34.80 -46.35 32.10
N PRO A 220 35.17 -46.84 30.90
CA PRO A 220 34.29 -47.58 30.02
C PRO A 220 33.81 -48.86 30.64
N GLY A 221 32.54 -48.92 30.94
CA GLY A 221 31.87 -50.21 31.16
C GLY A 221 31.60 -50.88 29.83
N LEU A 222 32.27 -51.93 29.52
CA LEU A 222 32.11 -52.71 28.27
C LEU A 222 30.89 -53.66 28.31
N ASP A 223 29.99 -53.50 29.26
CA ASP A 223 28.84 -54.37 29.34
C ASP A 223 27.78 -54.04 28.30
N VAL A 224 27.61 -54.93 27.33
CA VAL A 224 26.72 -54.80 26.16
C VAL A 224 25.24 -54.71 26.55
N GLN A 225 24.88 -55.09 27.76
CA GLN A 225 23.48 -55.14 28.23
C GLN A 225 23.03 -53.96 29.07
N THR A 226 23.91 -52.96 29.32
CA THR A 226 23.55 -51.85 30.18
C THR A 226 22.73 -50.77 29.45
N SER A 227 21.78 -50.21 30.16
CA SER A 227 20.97 -49.09 29.75
C SER A 227 21.70 -47.77 29.72
N HIS A 228 23.01 -47.79 30.06
CA HIS A 228 23.87 -46.61 30.24
C HIS A 228 24.62 -46.20 28.99
N ARG A 229 25.19 -45.01 29.03
CA ARG A 229 26.05 -44.50 27.97
C ARG A 229 27.22 -45.40 27.67
N ARG A 230 27.64 -45.39 26.43
CA ARG A 230 28.89 -46.05 25.97
C ARG A 230 29.86 -45.03 25.41
N GLN A 231 31.11 -45.29 25.64
CA GLN A 231 32.19 -44.47 25.10
C GLN A 231 32.76 -45.13 23.84
N VAL A 232 32.96 -44.26 22.85
CA VAL A 232 33.65 -44.60 21.60
C VAL A 232 34.63 -43.48 21.30
N ALA A 233 35.89 -43.84 21.04
CA ALA A 233 36.87 -42.90 20.51
C ALA A 233 36.90 -43.02 18.99
N GLY A 234 37.02 -41.89 18.30
CA GLY A 234 37.06 -41.90 16.84
C GLY A 234 37.46 -40.55 16.25
N THR A 235 37.67 -40.58 14.95
CA THR A 235 37.98 -39.37 14.17
C THR A 235 36.69 -38.82 13.53
N VAL A 236 36.48 -37.54 13.60
CA VAL A 236 35.32 -36.88 13.00
C VAL A 236 35.49 -36.80 11.49
N LEU A 237 34.57 -37.47 10.76
CA LEU A 237 34.54 -37.45 9.31
C LEU A 237 33.88 -36.22 8.77
N GLY A 238 32.80 -35.75 9.43
CA GLY A 238 32.04 -34.57 9.05
C GLY A 238 30.97 -34.27 10.08
N VAL A 239 30.37 -33.09 9.94
CA VAL A 239 29.39 -32.56 10.89
C VAL A 239 28.22 -31.97 10.08
N SER A 240 27.00 -32.29 10.48
CA SER A 240 25.80 -31.59 10.00
C SER A 240 25.24 -30.71 11.12
N SER A 241 24.14 -30.02 10.88
CA SER A 241 23.52 -29.13 11.87
C SER A 241 23.18 -29.79 13.22
N ARG A 242 22.95 -31.10 13.22
CA ARG A 242 22.51 -31.84 14.41
C ARG A 242 23.24 -33.15 14.66
N ARG A 243 24.19 -33.57 13.79
CA ARG A 243 24.89 -34.86 13.87
C ARG A 243 26.36 -34.67 13.63
N ILE A 244 27.11 -35.50 14.32
CA ILE A 244 28.53 -35.70 14.10
C ILE A 244 28.68 -37.09 13.54
N TYR A 245 29.55 -37.29 12.57
CA TYR A 245 29.83 -38.58 11.98
C TYR A 245 31.27 -38.91 12.30
N ILE A 246 31.48 -40.00 13.04
CA ILE A 246 32.80 -40.48 13.44
C ILE A 246 33.13 -41.82 12.81
N ARG A 247 34.41 -42.07 12.64
CA ARG A 247 34.96 -43.41 12.35
C ARG A 247 35.77 -43.83 13.55
N ASP A 248 35.47 -45.01 14.10
CA ASP A 248 36.19 -45.56 15.22
C ASP A 248 37.54 -46.17 14.81
N ALA A 249 38.31 -46.70 15.79
CA ALA A 249 39.61 -47.32 15.54
C ALA A 249 39.52 -48.60 14.70
N VAL A 250 38.33 -49.26 14.59
CA VAL A 250 38.08 -50.46 13.80
C VAL A 250 37.62 -50.12 12.38
N GLY A 251 37.39 -48.84 12.10
CA GLY A 251 36.91 -48.35 10.81
C GLY A 251 35.37 -48.28 10.70
N GLN A 252 34.62 -48.51 11.79
CA GLN A 252 33.17 -48.47 11.79
C GLN A 252 32.69 -47.01 11.72
N PHE A 253 31.69 -46.77 10.83
CA PHE A 253 30.98 -45.50 10.71
C PHE A 253 29.90 -45.42 11.80
N ILE A 254 29.94 -44.36 12.63
CA ILE A 254 29.00 -44.16 13.74
C ILE A 254 28.43 -42.78 13.69
N PRO A 255 27.13 -42.61 13.42
CA PRO A 255 26.41 -41.36 13.59
C PRO A 255 26.23 -41.04 15.06
N VAL A 256 26.50 -39.80 15.43
CA VAL A 256 26.40 -39.30 16.79
C VAL A 256 25.45 -38.13 16.84
N LEU A 257 24.44 -38.21 17.71
CA LEU A 257 23.54 -37.11 18.03
C LEU A 257 23.97 -36.50 19.35
N PRO A 258 24.70 -35.35 19.31
CA PRO A 258 25.19 -34.72 20.52
C PRO A 258 24.06 -34.09 21.30
N SER A 259 24.13 -34.14 22.61
CA SER A 259 23.19 -33.47 23.50
C SER A 259 23.40 -31.95 23.55
N ASN A 260 24.58 -31.46 23.20
CA ASN A 260 24.91 -30.04 23.15
C ASN A 260 25.47 -29.65 21.76
N LEU A 261 24.73 -28.82 21.05
CA LEU A 261 25.09 -28.34 19.72
C LEU A 261 26.08 -27.15 19.73
N GLY A 262 26.30 -26.55 20.90
CA GLY A 262 27.13 -25.34 21.02
C GLY A 262 28.65 -25.57 20.87
N ASN A 263 29.09 -26.83 20.91
CA ASN A 263 30.52 -27.18 20.86
C ASN A 263 30.76 -28.34 19.88
N MET A 264 30.35 -28.17 18.63
CA MET A 264 30.56 -29.17 17.59
C MET A 264 32.05 -29.26 17.21
N PRO A 265 32.65 -30.45 17.14
CA PRO A 265 33.99 -30.64 16.68
C PRO A 265 34.13 -30.38 15.19
N ALA A 266 35.34 -30.08 14.72
CA ALA A 266 35.61 -29.96 13.29
C ALA A 266 36.00 -31.34 12.68
N ALA A 267 35.81 -31.45 11.38
CA ALA A 267 36.28 -32.64 10.65
C ALA A 267 37.83 -32.83 10.86
N GLY A 268 38.24 -34.08 11.01
CA GLY A 268 39.61 -34.47 11.31
C GLY A 268 39.96 -34.45 12.77
N GLU A 269 39.15 -33.90 13.68
CA GLU A 269 39.40 -33.91 15.11
C GLU A 269 39.18 -35.31 15.69
N ASN A 270 40.06 -35.72 16.60
CA ASN A 270 39.87 -36.93 17.40
C ASN A 270 39.02 -36.59 18.62
N VAL A 271 37.98 -37.38 18.79
CA VAL A 271 37.00 -37.18 19.86
C VAL A 271 36.70 -38.45 20.59
N THR A 272 36.44 -38.33 21.89
CA THR A 272 35.80 -39.39 22.67
C THR A 272 34.33 -38.99 22.86
N VAL A 273 33.46 -39.86 22.41
CA VAL A 273 32.00 -39.66 22.45
C VAL A 273 31.39 -40.64 23.46
N SER A 274 30.53 -40.18 24.31
CA SER A 274 29.78 -40.99 25.28
C SER A 274 28.29 -40.75 25.10
N GLY A 275 27.58 -41.77 24.65
CA GLY A 275 26.16 -41.67 24.33
C GLY A 275 25.40 -43.01 24.47
N PHE A 276 24.07 -42.94 24.37
CA PHE A 276 23.20 -44.11 24.39
C PHE A 276 23.19 -44.77 23.03
N VAL A 277 23.43 -46.09 23.03
CA VAL A 277 23.40 -46.88 21.81
C VAL A 277 21.97 -47.09 21.33
N ARG A 278 21.71 -46.76 20.08
CA ARG A 278 20.43 -46.94 19.41
C ARG A 278 20.65 -47.53 18.01
N ASN A 279 19.71 -48.34 17.59
CA ASN A 279 19.64 -48.75 16.19
C ASN A 279 18.91 -47.63 15.42
N GLY A 280 19.51 -47.14 14.37
CA GLY A 280 18.98 -46.15 13.46
C GLY A 280 19.06 -46.61 12.00
N PRO A 281 18.56 -45.80 11.07
CA PRO A 281 18.59 -46.13 9.65
C PRO A 281 20.00 -46.35 9.09
N LEU A 282 21.01 -45.75 9.72
CA LEU A 282 22.43 -45.87 9.34
C LEU A 282 23.19 -46.91 10.17
N GLY A 283 22.47 -47.83 10.82
CA GLY A 283 23.05 -48.79 11.75
C GLY A 283 23.08 -48.30 13.19
N ILE A 284 24.12 -48.67 13.93
CA ILE A 284 24.31 -48.27 15.31
C ILE A 284 24.64 -46.78 15.38
N GLN A 285 23.90 -46.01 16.19
CA GLN A 285 24.17 -44.60 16.44
C GLN A 285 24.23 -44.30 17.94
N LEU A 286 24.92 -43.23 18.31
CA LEU A 286 24.95 -42.73 19.67
C LEU A 286 24.05 -41.52 19.83
N THR A 287 23.10 -41.60 20.74
CA THR A 287 22.12 -40.50 21.01
C THR A 287 22.42 -39.90 22.37
N GLU A 288 21.99 -38.65 22.56
CA GLU A 288 22.25 -37.86 23.78
C GLU A 288 23.73 -37.88 24.20
N ALA A 289 24.56 -37.69 23.18
CA ALA A 289 25.99 -37.96 23.35
C ALA A 289 26.72 -36.73 23.91
N ALA A 290 27.51 -36.94 24.93
CA ALA A 290 28.53 -36.00 25.38
C ALA A 290 29.78 -36.20 24.50
N VAL A 291 30.37 -35.10 24.06
CA VAL A 291 31.55 -35.10 23.18
C VAL A 291 32.71 -34.41 23.89
N ARG A 292 33.81 -35.11 24.01
CA ARG A 292 35.09 -34.59 24.53
C ARG A 292 36.10 -34.57 23.40
N ARG A 293 36.71 -33.44 23.16
CA ARG A 293 37.81 -33.28 22.20
C ARG A 293 39.11 -33.73 22.85
N ASP A 294 39.84 -34.60 22.20
CA ASP A 294 41.06 -35.16 22.77
C ASP A 294 42.28 -34.23 22.59
N GLY A 295 42.10 -33.04 22.01
CA GLY A 295 43.06 -31.92 21.99
C GLY A 295 44.38 -32.15 21.24
N LYS A 296 44.57 -33.30 20.64
CA LYS A 296 45.80 -33.70 19.96
C LYS A 296 45.56 -33.87 18.46
N SER A 297 46.32 -33.12 17.70
CA SER A 297 46.45 -33.15 16.24
C SER A 297 45.20 -33.50 15.43
N LYS A 298 44.83 -32.65 14.50
CA LYS A 298 43.88 -32.99 13.47
C LYS A 298 44.48 -34.13 12.62
N ALA A 299 43.74 -35.20 12.48
CA ALA A 299 44.04 -36.23 11.47
C ALA A 299 43.91 -35.59 10.07
N GLU A 300 44.80 -35.99 9.19
CA GLU A 300 44.73 -35.57 7.80
C GLU A 300 43.40 -36.14 7.22
N LEU A 301 42.63 -35.27 6.57
CA LEU A 301 41.35 -35.65 5.99
C LEU A 301 41.64 -36.56 4.77
N GLU A 302 40.99 -37.70 4.72
CA GLU A 302 41.06 -38.58 3.56
C GLU A 302 40.74 -37.81 2.28
N PRO A 303 41.55 -37.99 1.21
CA PRO A 303 41.26 -37.34 -0.07
C PRO A 303 39.89 -37.80 -0.62
N ALA A 304 39.15 -36.86 -1.20
CA ALA A 304 37.89 -37.16 -1.78
C ALA A 304 38.08 -37.84 -3.14
N GLU A 305 37.39 -38.97 -3.37
CA GLU A 305 37.40 -39.64 -4.65
C GLU A 305 36.42 -38.99 -5.65
N ASP A 306 36.82 -38.87 -6.90
CA ASP A 306 35.95 -38.39 -7.98
C ASP A 306 34.92 -39.49 -8.30
N VAL A 307 33.65 -39.22 -8.06
CA VAL A 307 32.60 -40.19 -8.24
C VAL A 307 31.52 -39.66 -9.17
N ASN A 308 31.13 -40.50 -10.12
CA ASN A 308 29.98 -40.20 -10.95
C ASN A 308 28.69 -40.38 -10.15
N VAL A 309 27.88 -39.34 -10.04
CA VAL A 309 26.62 -39.31 -9.29
C VAL A 309 25.63 -40.36 -9.83
N GLU A 310 25.64 -40.64 -11.15
CA GLU A 310 24.79 -41.69 -11.72
C GLU A 310 25.18 -43.07 -11.19
N TYR A 311 26.48 -43.33 -11.05
CA TYR A 311 26.98 -44.59 -10.48
C TYR A 311 26.65 -44.69 -8.97
N LEU A 312 26.82 -43.60 -8.22
CA LEU A 312 26.44 -43.54 -6.80
C LEU A 312 24.96 -43.84 -6.58
N LEU A 313 24.09 -43.25 -7.39
CA LEU A 313 22.65 -43.47 -7.29
C LEU A 313 22.19 -44.81 -7.87
N ALA A 314 22.91 -45.36 -8.86
CA ALA A 314 22.65 -46.70 -9.40
C ALA A 314 23.02 -47.77 -8.40
N ALA A 315 24.15 -47.63 -7.71
CA ALA A 315 24.55 -48.56 -6.63
C ALA A 315 23.53 -48.63 -5.47
N CYS A 316 22.69 -47.56 -5.35
CA CYS A 316 21.61 -47.54 -4.35
C CYS A 316 20.28 -48.16 -4.87
N ARG A 317 20.15 -48.45 -6.17
CA ARG A 317 18.89 -48.96 -6.75
C ARG A 317 18.82 -50.45 -6.95
N ASP A 318 19.93 -51.14 -6.99
CA ASP A 318 19.94 -52.59 -7.07
C ASP A 318 19.54 -53.24 -5.73
N ASN A 319 18.28 -53.63 -5.65
CA ASN A 319 17.65 -54.35 -4.52
C ASN A 319 17.33 -53.56 -3.25
N ASP A 320 17.11 -52.26 -3.30
CA ASP A 320 16.81 -51.42 -2.12
C ASP A 320 17.84 -51.52 -0.99
N ILE A 321 19.01 -52.07 -1.22
CA ILE A 321 20.09 -52.20 -0.26
C ILE A 321 21.16 -51.16 -0.60
N VAL A 322 21.33 -50.20 0.30
CA VAL A 322 22.42 -49.22 0.17
C VAL A 322 23.72 -49.87 0.66
N ASP A 323 24.75 -49.89 -0.17
CA ASP A 323 26.05 -50.39 0.23
C ASP A 323 26.63 -49.58 1.39
N ALA A 324 26.83 -50.24 2.52
CA ALA A 324 27.37 -49.64 3.73
C ALA A 324 28.80 -49.08 3.53
N SER A 325 29.53 -49.53 2.52
CA SER A 325 30.86 -49.02 2.18
C SER A 325 30.85 -47.56 1.74
N LEU A 326 29.68 -47.05 1.32
CA LEU A 326 29.49 -45.65 0.95
C LEU A 326 29.28 -44.72 2.17
N TYR A 327 29.02 -45.27 3.35
CA TYR A 327 28.72 -44.47 4.53
C TYR A 327 29.96 -43.75 5.02
N GLY A 328 29.91 -42.42 5.01
CA GLY A 328 31.03 -41.57 5.39
C GLY A 328 32.21 -41.58 4.40
N LYS A 329 32.05 -42.16 3.20
CA LYS A 329 33.06 -42.14 2.16
C LYS A 329 33.25 -40.69 1.67
N PRO A 330 34.48 -40.17 1.62
CA PRO A 330 34.75 -38.86 1.06
C PRO A 330 34.61 -38.89 -0.46
N VAL A 331 33.71 -38.10 -1.01
CA VAL A 331 33.43 -38.03 -2.45
C VAL A 331 33.59 -36.61 -2.96
N ARG A 332 33.98 -36.48 -4.23
CA ARG A 332 34.00 -35.22 -4.96
C ARG A 332 32.97 -35.32 -6.10
N ILE A 333 32.08 -34.35 -6.13
CA ILE A 333 31.03 -34.22 -7.13
C ILE A 333 31.00 -32.82 -7.72
N CYS A 334 30.67 -32.71 -8.99
CA CYS A 334 30.48 -31.44 -9.67
C CYS A 334 29.05 -31.32 -10.22
N GLY A 335 28.43 -30.20 -10.06
CA GLY A 335 27.09 -29.99 -10.55
C GLY A 335 26.65 -28.53 -10.55
N ARG A 336 25.41 -28.30 -11.01
CA ARG A 336 24.79 -27.00 -11.03
C ARG A 336 23.79 -26.88 -9.87
N VAL A 337 23.81 -25.73 -9.19
CA VAL A 337 22.82 -25.42 -8.14
C VAL A 337 21.44 -25.24 -8.79
N ALA A 338 20.46 -26.02 -8.34
CA ALA A 338 19.12 -26.05 -8.90
C ALA A 338 18.07 -25.25 -8.08
N ASN A 339 18.31 -25.05 -6.77
CA ASN A 339 17.41 -24.32 -5.88
C ASN A 339 17.81 -22.85 -5.70
N SER A 340 16.88 -22.04 -5.19
CA SER A 340 17.10 -20.62 -4.96
C SER A 340 18.00 -20.36 -3.74
N THR A 341 18.62 -19.20 -3.68
CA THR A 341 19.42 -18.76 -2.51
C THR A 341 18.55 -18.69 -1.24
N GLU A 342 17.30 -18.31 -1.36
CA GLU A 342 16.37 -18.26 -0.22
C GLU A 342 16.07 -19.67 0.31
N ASP A 343 15.84 -20.64 -0.57
CA ASP A 343 15.64 -22.04 -0.17
C ASP A 343 16.89 -22.61 0.51
N ILE A 344 18.07 -22.27 0.01
CA ILE A 344 19.35 -22.68 0.63
C ILE A 344 19.52 -22.05 2.01
N ALA A 345 19.18 -20.76 2.16
CA ALA A 345 19.29 -20.07 3.42
C ALA A 345 18.35 -20.64 4.50
N ILE A 346 17.12 -21.02 4.11
CA ILE A 346 16.09 -21.56 5.01
C ILE A 346 16.36 -23.02 5.34
N SER A 347 16.58 -23.86 4.32
CA SER A 347 16.70 -25.32 4.48
C SER A 347 18.11 -25.76 4.87
N GLY A 348 19.13 -24.95 4.58
CA GLY A 348 20.53 -25.34 4.70
C GLY A 348 20.93 -26.45 3.72
N ARG A 349 20.17 -26.64 2.62
CA ARG A 349 20.40 -27.69 1.64
C ARG A 349 20.55 -27.12 0.25
N ILE A 350 21.54 -27.60 -0.49
CA ILE A 350 21.73 -27.34 -1.91
C ILE A 350 21.23 -28.55 -2.68
N MET A 351 20.42 -28.34 -3.69
CA MET A 351 20.12 -29.35 -4.70
C MET A 351 21.10 -29.16 -5.85
N LEU A 352 21.97 -30.13 -6.04
CA LEU A 352 23.00 -30.13 -7.08
C LEU A 352 22.54 -30.99 -8.25
N GLU A 353 22.35 -30.41 -9.40
CA GLU A 353 22.05 -31.14 -10.64
C GLU A 353 23.37 -31.62 -11.28
N CYS A 354 23.56 -32.93 -11.27
CA CYS A 354 24.73 -33.59 -11.85
C CYS A 354 24.23 -34.52 -12.99
N SER A 355 24.54 -34.18 -14.23
CA SER A 355 24.23 -35.04 -15.40
C SER A 355 22.80 -35.57 -15.50
N ARG A 356 21.77 -34.84 -15.16
CA ARG A 356 20.32 -35.17 -15.10
C ARG A 356 19.84 -35.81 -13.80
N LYS A 357 20.66 -35.95 -12.80
CA LYS A 357 20.27 -36.44 -11.47
C LYS A 357 20.52 -35.34 -10.43
N ASN A 358 19.66 -35.30 -9.45
CA ASN A 358 19.79 -34.38 -8.35
C ASN A 358 20.38 -35.10 -7.13
N ILE A 359 21.35 -34.48 -6.50
CA ILE A 359 21.90 -34.90 -5.22
C ILE A 359 21.80 -33.77 -4.20
N SER A 360 21.45 -34.08 -2.96
CA SER A 360 21.38 -33.12 -1.90
C SER A 360 22.76 -32.87 -1.28
N VAL A 361 23.07 -31.62 -0.96
CA VAL A 361 24.26 -31.21 -0.19
C VAL A 361 23.81 -30.47 1.05
N ASP A 362 24.18 -30.96 2.24
CA ASP A 362 23.87 -30.31 3.53
C ASP A 362 24.94 -29.30 3.88
N VAL A 363 24.58 -28.02 3.82
CA VAL A 363 25.45 -26.88 4.15
C VAL A 363 24.97 -26.12 5.39
N ALA A 364 24.00 -26.67 6.13
CA ALA A 364 23.39 -25.99 7.27
C ALA A 364 24.39 -25.65 8.40
N HIS A 365 25.45 -26.43 8.53
CA HIS A 365 26.54 -26.23 9.51
C HIS A 365 27.57 -25.19 9.06
N LEU A 366 27.59 -24.81 7.79
CA LEU A 366 28.51 -23.81 7.26
C LEU A 366 28.05 -22.38 7.56
N PRO A 367 28.99 -21.40 7.57
CA PRO A 367 28.67 -20.01 7.80
C PRO A 367 27.60 -19.49 6.84
N GLN A 368 26.75 -18.61 7.33
CA GLN A 368 25.65 -18.01 6.57
C GLN A 368 26.15 -17.26 5.33
N THR A 369 27.31 -16.61 5.43
CA THR A 369 27.94 -15.88 4.32
C THR A 369 28.22 -16.77 3.11
N ILE A 370 28.61 -18.03 3.34
CA ILE A 370 28.83 -19.00 2.27
C ILE A 370 27.49 -19.39 1.63
N ARG A 371 26.49 -19.70 2.44
CA ARG A 371 25.15 -20.09 1.97
C ARG A 371 24.49 -19.00 1.12
N GLU A 372 24.64 -17.73 1.52
CA GLU A 372 24.12 -16.58 0.79
C GLU A 372 24.88 -16.28 -0.52
N SER A 373 26.12 -16.76 -0.65
CA SER A 373 26.91 -16.58 -1.87
C SER A 373 26.57 -17.55 -2.99
N LEU A 374 25.76 -18.58 -2.71
CA LEU A 374 25.38 -19.62 -3.64
C LEU A 374 24.08 -19.26 -4.35
N GLU A 375 24.19 -18.96 -5.63
CA GLU A 375 23.05 -18.60 -6.48
C GLU A 375 22.61 -19.78 -7.36
N ASN A 376 21.32 -19.80 -7.69
CA ASN A 376 20.80 -20.76 -8.68
C ASN A 376 21.58 -20.67 -9.99
N GLY A 377 21.99 -21.81 -10.50
CA GLY A 377 22.76 -21.90 -11.74
C GLY A 377 24.29 -21.82 -11.56
N CYS A 378 24.80 -21.59 -10.33
CA CYS A 378 26.22 -21.71 -10.06
C CYS A 378 26.71 -23.14 -10.34
N GLN A 379 27.88 -23.29 -10.96
CA GLN A 379 28.59 -24.57 -11.00
C GLN A 379 29.46 -24.71 -9.77
N LEU A 380 29.21 -25.78 -9.01
CA LEU A 380 29.95 -26.09 -7.79
C LEU A 380 30.71 -27.40 -7.94
N GLU A 381 31.92 -27.42 -7.38
CA GLU A 381 32.62 -28.60 -6.98
C GLU A 381 32.42 -28.76 -5.47
N VAL A 382 31.94 -29.92 -5.05
CA VAL A 382 31.67 -30.23 -3.65
C VAL A 382 32.47 -31.46 -3.26
N CYS A 383 33.33 -31.31 -2.27
CA CYS A 383 33.98 -32.39 -1.59
C CYS A 383 33.28 -32.63 -0.25
N GLY A 384 33.01 -33.88 0.11
CA GLY A 384 32.31 -34.14 1.37
C GLY A 384 32.09 -35.62 1.62
N ILE A 385 31.52 -35.94 2.76
CA ILE A 385 31.14 -37.31 3.09
C ILE A 385 29.78 -37.64 2.53
N CYS A 386 29.69 -38.84 1.92
CA CYS A 386 28.42 -39.35 1.36
C CYS A 386 27.63 -40.09 2.44
N ILE A 387 26.35 -39.75 2.61
CA ILE A 387 25.46 -40.35 3.61
C ILE A 387 24.11 -40.67 2.96
N PRO A 388 23.54 -41.85 3.13
CA PRO A 388 22.18 -42.14 2.68
C PRO A 388 21.15 -41.38 3.51
N GLU A 389 20.16 -40.83 2.83
CA GLU A 389 18.99 -40.17 3.43
C GLU A 389 17.79 -41.13 3.42
N PHE A 390 17.18 -41.27 4.59
CA PHE A 390 16.00 -42.07 4.78
C PHE A 390 14.84 -41.19 5.22
N ASP A 391 13.62 -41.57 4.79
CA ASP A 391 12.44 -40.93 5.33
C ASP A 391 12.23 -41.34 6.78
N ALA A 392 12.23 -40.37 7.64
CA ALA A 392 11.90 -40.52 9.05
C ALA A 392 10.40 -40.32 9.29
N ASP A 393 9.52 -40.86 8.41
CA ASP A 393 8.09 -40.84 8.73
C ASP A 393 7.85 -41.65 10.00
N VAL A 394 7.49 -40.96 11.07
CA VAL A 394 7.34 -41.48 12.43
C VAL A 394 6.33 -42.63 12.52
N THR A 395 5.51 -42.80 11.49
CA THR A 395 4.49 -43.84 11.42
C THR A 395 5.00 -45.19 10.94
N ASN A 396 6.17 -45.24 10.28
CA ASN A 396 6.76 -46.46 9.71
C ASN A 396 8.21 -46.68 10.17
N MET A 397 8.45 -46.64 11.47
CA MET A 397 9.78 -46.86 12.03
C MET A 397 10.40 -48.24 11.74
N VAL A 398 9.67 -49.18 11.18
CA VAL A 398 10.17 -50.56 10.93
C VAL A 398 10.99 -50.66 9.67
N PHE A 399 10.67 -49.88 8.65
CA PHE A 399 11.34 -49.89 7.35
C PHE A 399 11.44 -48.47 6.80
N PRO A 400 12.48 -47.67 7.18
CA PRO A 400 12.68 -46.35 6.63
C PRO A 400 12.92 -46.40 5.13
N GLU A 401 12.15 -45.66 4.36
CA GLU A 401 12.28 -45.57 2.91
C GLU A 401 13.55 -44.77 2.53
N PHE A 402 14.36 -45.33 1.65
CA PHE A 402 15.54 -44.67 1.13
C PHE A 402 15.12 -43.54 0.15
N LYS A 403 15.48 -42.31 0.45
CA LYS A 403 15.19 -41.14 -0.38
C LYS A 403 16.31 -40.78 -1.36
N GLY A 404 17.53 -41.08 -1.03
CA GLY A 404 18.68 -40.73 -1.83
C GLY A 404 19.95 -40.61 -1.02
N LEU A 405 20.92 -39.94 -1.61
CA LEU A 405 22.20 -39.63 -0.95
C LEU A 405 22.31 -38.15 -0.68
N ILE A 406 22.93 -37.81 0.45
CA ILE A 406 23.31 -36.47 0.82
C ILE A 406 24.82 -36.38 0.96
N VAL A 407 25.42 -35.33 0.43
CA VAL A 407 26.84 -35.03 0.63
C VAL A 407 26.97 -33.94 1.66
N ILE A 408 27.82 -34.14 2.66
CA ILE A 408 28.08 -33.16 3.73
C ILE A 408 29.52 -32.69 3.56
N PRO A 409 29.71 -31.39 3.18
CA PRO A 409 31.03 -30.78 3.15
C PRO A 409 31.69 -30.82 4.54
N ARG A 410 32.97 -31.11 4.62
CA ARG A 410 33.70 -31.24 5.88
C ARG A 410 34.19 -29.90 6.40
N THR A 411 34.57 -29.03 5.46
CA THR A 411 35.08 -27.68 5.71
C THR A 411 34.47 -26.68 4.72
N PRO A 412 34.54 -25.37 4.99
CA PRO A 412 34.14 -24.37 4.01
C PRO A 412 34.90 -24.47 2.67
N ASP A 413 36.15 -24.91 2.69
CA ASP A 413 36.96 -25.03 1.48
C ASP A 413 36.59 -26.21 0.59
N ASP A 414 35.79 -27.14 1.11
CA ASP A 414 35.21 -28.25 0.34
C ASP A 414 34.11 -27.82 -0.66
N LEU A 415 33.69 -26.55 -0.59
CA LEU A 415 32.79 -25.94 -1.55
C LEU A 415 33.54 -24.96 -2.44
N ARG A 416 33.70 -25.31 -3.71
CA ARG A 416 34.39 -24.47 -4.69
C ARG A 416 33.45 -24.06 -5.78
N VAL A 417 33.22 -22.75 -5.92
CA VAL A 417 32.46 -22.19 -7.03
C VAL A 417 33.33 -22.19 -8.28
N LEU A 418 33.00 -23.04 -9.26
CA LEU A 418 33.72 -23.16 -10.52
C LEU A 418 33.29 -22.07 -11.52
N ALA A 419 31.97 -21.79 -11.58
CA ALA A 419 31.42 -20.76 -12.42
C ALA A 419 30.14 -20.18 -11.81
N ARG A 420 29.97 -18.88 -11.97
CA ARG A 420 28.71 -18.21 -11.61
C ARG A 420 27.80 -18.12 -12.83
N PRO A 421 26.48 -18.16 -12.64
CA PRO A 421 25.58 -17.95 -13.76
C PRO A 421 25.81 -16.57 -14.38
N PRO A 422 25.75 -16.46 -15.72
CA PRO A 422 25.86 -15.16 -16.37
C PRO A 422 24.70 -14.28 -15.86
N TRP A 423 25.01 -13.00 -15.62
CA TRP A 423 23.98 -12.07 -15.10
C TRP A 423 22.78 -11.91 -16.04
N TRP A 424 22.93 -12.20 -17.33
CA TRP A 424 21.88 -12.25 -18.33
C TRP A 424 21.15 -13.59 -18.33
N THR A 425 20.50 -13.88 -17.27
CA THR A 425 19.55 -14.99 -17.25
C THR A 425 18.35 -14.67 -18.16
N PRO A 426 17.68 -15.68 -18.77
CA PRO A 426 16.52 -15.44 -19.63
C PRO A 426 15.47 -14.53 -19.01
N GLY A 427 15.25 -14.66 -17.71
CA GLY A 427 14.31 -13.78 -16.97
C GLY A 427 14.76 -12.33 -16.91
N ARG A 428 16.05 -12.08 -16.59
CA ARG A 428 16.61 -10.71 -16.55
C ARG A 428 16.66 -10.09 -17.95
N LEU A 429 17.00 -10.91 -18.95
CA LEU A 429 16.99 -10.46 -20.35
C LEU A 429 15.56 -10.07 -20.79
N ALA A 430 14.56 -10.87 -20.42
CA ALA A 430 13.16 -10.56 -20.69
C ALA A 430 12.72 -9.23 -20.03
N VAL A 431 13.16 -8.96 -18.81
CA VAL A 431 12.90 -7.69 -18.12
C VAL A 431 13.57 -6.52 -18.84
N VAL A 432 14.83 -6.68 -19.27
CA VAL A 432 15.53 -5.65 -20.05
C VAL A 432 14.85 -5.40 -21.40
N ILE A 433 14.46 -6.46 -22.11
CA ILE A 433 13.71 -6.33 -23.37
C ILE A 433 12.37 -5.63 -23.13
N LEU A 434 11.64 -6.02 -22.08
CA LEU A 434 10.38 -5.36 -21.74
C LEU A 434 10.58 -3.87 -21.43
N ALA A 435 11.62 -3.55 -20.67
CA ALA A 435 11.95 -2.16 -20.36
C ALA A 435 12.29 -1.36 -21.63
N LEU A 436 13.07 -1.93 -22.55
CA LEU A 436 13.39 -1.31 -23.84
C LEU A 436 12.13 -1.11 -24.69
N VAL A 437 11.25 -2.11 -24.75
CA VAL A 437 9.96 -1.99 -25.45
C VAL A 437 9.11 -0.87 -24.85
N LEU A 438 9.03 -0.78 -23.52
CA LEU A 438 8.31 0.31 -22.85
C LEU A 438 8.91 1.69 -23.17
N VAL A 439 10.24 1.80 -23.20
CA VAL A 439 10.92 3.05 -23.60
C VAL A 439 10.60 3.41 -25.05
N ILE A 440 10.65 2.43 -25.96
CA ILE A 440 10.29 2.65 -27.37
C ILE A 440 8.83 3.12 -27.50
N VAL A 441 7.91 2.45 -26.80
CA VAL A 441 6.50 2.84 -26.79
C VAL A 441 6.34 4.25 -26.23
N ALA A 442 7.03 4.57 -25.13
CA ALA A 442 7.00 5.91 -24.54
C ALA A 442 7.52 6.98 -25.52
N ILE A 443 8.62 6.69 -26.26
CA ILE A 443 9.16 7.59 -27.29
C ILE A 443 8.16 7.76 -28.44
N LEU A 444 7.52 6.68 -28.89
CA LEU A 444 6.52 6.73 -29.95
C LEU A 444 5.29 7.55 -29.54
N VAL A 445 4.81 7.33 -28.31
CA VAL A 445 3.69 8.12 -27.73
C VAL A 445 4.09 9.59 -27.60
N TRP A 446 5.30 9.85 -27.11
CA TRP A 446 5.84 11.21 -26.97
C TRP A 446 5.95 11.92 -28.32
N ASN A 447 6.52 11.23 -29.32
CA ASN A 447 6.62 11.77 -30.69
C ASN A 447 5.24 12.04 -31.30
N ARG A 448 4.27 11.13 -31.07
CA ARG A 448 2.90 11.33 -31.54
C ARG A 448 2.23 12.51 -30.82
N MET A 449 2.45 12.65 -29.52
CA MET A 449 1.96 13.77 -28.74
C MET A 449 2.58 15.10 -29.20
N LEU A 450 3.89 15.13 -29.43
CA LEU A 450 4.59 16.30 -29.97
C LEU A 450 4.05 16.68 -31.36
N LYS A 451 3.81 15.70 -32.23
CA LYS A 451 3.25 15.94 -33.56
C LYS A 451 1.85 16.55 -33.46
N VAL A 452 0.97 15.99 -32.61
CA VAL A 452 -0.38 16.53 -32.39
C VAL A 452 -0.33 17.95 -31.81
N LEU A 453 0.57 18.20 -30.85
CA LEU A 453 0.76 19.53 -30.27
C LEU A 453 1.28 20.54 -31.29
N SER A 454 2.25 20.13 -32.13
CA SER A 454 2.80 20.96 -33.22
C SER A 454 1.71 21.30 -34.25
N GLU A 455 0.91 20.31 -34.67
CA GLU A 455 -0.21 20.52 -35.61
C GLU A 455 -1.27 21.45 -35.00
N ARG A 456 -1.60 21.30 -33.72
CA ARG A 456 -2.57 22.22 -33.06
C ARG A 456 -2.03 23.63 -32.96
N ARG A 457 -0.75 23.83 -32.61
CA ARG A 457 -0.11 25.14 -32.58
C ARG A 457 -0.03 25.76 -33.97
N GLY A 458 0.31 24.95 -34.97
CA GLY A 458 0.34 25.39 -36.37
C GLY A 458 -1.02 25.88 -36.85
N ARG A 459 -2.12 25.15 -36.53
CA ARG A 459 -3.48 25.59 -36.88
C ARG A 459 -3.87 26.86 -36.14
N ALA A 460 -3.60 26.95 -34.82
CA ALA A 460 -3.89 28.15 -34.05
C ALA A 460 -3.20 29.38 -34.58
N LEU A 461 -1.89 29.28 -34.97
CA LEU A 461 -1.13 30.37 -35.57
C LEU A 461 -1.68 30.75 -36.96
N TYR A 462 -2.06 29.74 -37.76
CA TYR A 462 -2.67 29.97 -39.06
C TYR A 462 -4.00 30.70 -38.95
N ASP A 463 -4.86 30.27 -38.01
CA ASP A 463 -6.17 30.90 -37.76
C ASP A 463 -5.98 32.36 -37.24
N GLU A 464 -5.00 32.61 -36.40
CA GLU A 464 -4.66 33.93 -35.90
C GLU A 464 -4.18 34.84 -37.02
N GLN A 465 -3.25 34.35 -37.86
CA GLN A 465 -2.78 35.11 -39.01
C GLN A 465 -3.91 35.39 -40.02
N MET A 466 -4.76 34.39 -40.27
CA MET A 466 -5.87 34.54 -41.18
C MET A 466 -6.91 35.55 -40.67
N SER A 467 -7.21 35.51 -39.36
CA SER A 467 -8.13 36.47 -38.76
C SER A 467 -7.56 37.91 -38.80
N SER A 468 -6.26 38.07 -38.56
CA SER A 468 -5.58 39.37 -38.66
C SER A 468 -5.62 39.89 -40.10
N ALA A 469 -5.29 39.08 -41.09
CA ALA A 469 -5.34 39.46 -42.49
C ALA A 469 -6.77 39.86 -42.95
N ILE A 470 -7.78 39.11 -42.53
CA ILE A 470 -9.18 39.43 -42.84
C ILE A 470 -9.58 40.79 -42.16
N SER A 471 -9.09 41.01 -40.95
CA SER A 471 -9.33 42.28 -40.23
C SER A 471 -8.69 43.47 -40.97
N GLU A 472 -7.45 43.33 -41.43
CA GLU A 472 -6.76 44.36 -42.19
C GLU A 472 -7.47 44.69 -43.51
N LEU A 473 -7.86 43.66 -44.27
CA LEU A 473 -8.62 43.84 -45.52
C LEU A 473 -9.96 44.57 -45.30
N LYS A 474 -10.68 44.23 -44.20
CA LYS A 474 -11.94 44.90 -43.87
C LYS A 474 -11.72 46.38 -43.55
N VAL A 475 -10.61 46.75 -42.91
CA VAL A 475 -10.24 48.13 -42.63
C VAL A 475 -9.94 48.90 -43.91
N GLU A 476 -9.11 48.30 -44.75
CA GLU A 476 -8.70 48.90 -46.02
C GLU A 476 -9.92 49.14 -46.93
N GLU A 477 -10.82 48.16 -47.03
CA GLU A 477 -12.05 48.28 -47.83
C GLU A 477 -12.99 49.40 -47.28
N ARG A 478 -13.17 49.46 -45.95
CA ARG A 478 -13.95 50.54 -45.32
C ARG A 478 -13.36 51.93 -45.57
N THR A 479 -12.06 52.01 -45.49
CA THR A 479 -11.32 53.28 -45.71
C THR A 479 -11.46 53.67 -47.20
N ARG A 480 -11.33 52.76 -48.13
CA ARG A 480 -11.51 52.99 -49.56
C ARG A 480 -12.91 53.48 -49.85
N LEU A 481 -13.96 52.76 -49.32
CA LEU A 481 -15.33 53.15 -49.51
C LEU A 481 -15.62 54.57 -48.94
N ALA A 482 -15.06 54.90 -47.77
CA ALA A 482 -15.22 56.23 -47.19
C ALA A 482 -14.67 57.35 -48.09
N VAL A 483 -13.52 57.10 -48.72
CA VAL A 483 -12.92 58.07 -49.66
C VAL A 483 -13.71 58.17 -50.95
N GLU A 484 -14.12 57.05 -51.57
CA GLU A 484 -14.93 57.04 -52.77
C GLU A 484 -16.29 57.73 -52.59
N LEU A 485 -16.93 57.49 -51.44
CA LEU A 485 -18.22 58.15 -51.09
C LEU A 485 -18.00 59.67 -50.87
N HIS A 486 -16.89 60.05 -50.27
CA HIS A 486 -16.56 61.46 -50.11
C HIS A 486 -16.40 62.17 -51.44
N ASP A 487 -15.57 61.61 -52.32
CA ASP A 487 -15.21 62.26 -53.56
C ASP A 487 -16.34 62.28 -54.57
N SER A 488 -17.08 61.17 -54.71
CA SER A 488 -18.14 61.11 -55.71
C SER A 488 -19.43 61.80 -55.28
N ILE A 489 -19.99 61.39 -54.11
CA ILE A 489 -21.30 61.86 -53.67
C ILE A 489 -21.26 63.29 -53.13
N SER A 490 -20.21 63.62 -52.34
CA SER A 490 -20.08 65.00 -51.83
C SER A 490 -19.91 66.04 -52.93
N GLN A 491 -19.16 65.68 -53.99
CA GLN A 491 -19.01 66.57 -55.16
C GLN A 491 -20.30 66.75 -55.91
N VAL A 492 -21.07 65.67 -56.17
CA VAL A 492 -22.33 65.74 -56.85
C VAL A 492 -23.35 66.63 -56.06
N LEU A 493 -23.43 66.37 -54.74
CA LEU A 493 -24.33 67.15 -53.87
C LEU A 493 -23.89 68.61 -53.79
N THR A 494 -22.60 68.91 -53.89
CA THR A 494 -22.12 70.30 -53.91
C THR A 494 -22.46 70.95 -55.24
N GLY A 495 -22.33 70.23 -56.35
CA GLY A 495 -22.72 70.72 -57.67
C GLY A 495 -24.23 71.03 -57.76
N ILE A 496 -25.07 70.13 -57.24
CA ILE A 496 -26.54 70.40 -57.17
C ILE A 496 -26.84 71.57 -56.28
N ALA A 497 -26.16 71.75 -55.15
CA ALA A 497 -26.35 72.93 -54.28
C ALA A 497 -26.03 74.23 -54.99
N LEU A 498 -24.94 74.27 -55.75
CA LEU A 498 -24.56 75.48 -56.52
C LEU A 498 -25.57 75.76 -57.64
N GLN A 499 -26.13 74.77 -58.23
CA GLN A 499 -27.21 74.96 -59.23
C GLN A 499 -28.50 75.53 -58.64
N ILE A 500 -28.87 75.00 -57.46
CA ILE A 500 -30.02 75.54 -56.73
C ILE A 500 -29.77 76.99 -56.26
N ASP A 501 -28.57 77.26 -55.76
CA ASP A 501 -28.18 78.59 -55.33
C ASP A 501 -28.14 79.56 -56.54
N ALA A 502 -27.67 79.13 -57.67
CA ALA A 502 -27.69 79.91 -58.92
C ALA A 502 -29.13 80.19 -59.37
N ALA A 503 -30.02 79.14 -59.29
CA ALA A 503 -31.43 79.34 -59.61
C ALA A 503 -32.14 80.30 -58.66
N ILE A 504 -31.83 80.29 -57.41
CA ILE A 504 -32.36 81.26 -56.44
C ILE A 504 -31.77 82.65 -56.72
N GLY A 505 -30.48 82.75 -57.05
CA GLY A 505 -29.81 84.03 -57.38
C GLY A 505 -30.26 84.67 -58.70
N SER A 506 -30.94 83.92 -59.57
CA SER A 506 -31.48 84.49 -60.86
C SER A 506 -32.80 85.25 -60.71
N GLY A 507 -33.15 85.67 -59.50
CA GLY A 507 -34.27 86.56 -59.27
C GLY A 507 -35.61 85.96 -58.97
N ILE A 508 -35.66 84.70 -58.65
CA ILE A 508 -36.86 83.96 -58.21
C ILE A 508 -37.16 84.34 -56.75
N ASP A 509 -38.19 85.08 -56.50
CA ASP A 509 -38.61 85.48 -55.13
C ASP A 509 -39.06 84.26 -54.31
N GLU A 510 -38.47 84.08 -53.12
CA GLU A 510 -38.79 83.02 -52.18
C GLU A 510 -40.26 82.91 -51.78
N LYS A 511 -41.02 84.05 -51.96
CA LYS A 511 -42.42 84.09 -51.67
C LYS A 511 -43.32 83.56 -52.81
N THR A 512 -42.74 83.13 -53.94
CA THR A 512 -43.48 82.46 -55.02
C THR A 512 -43.47 80.91 -54.82
N LYS A 513 -44.51 80.21 -55.34
CA LYS A 513 -44.52 78.73 -55.22
C LYS A 513 -43.26 78.10 -55.77
N PRO A 514 -42.64 78.49 -56.87
CA PRO A 514 -41.37 77.91 -57.33
C PRO A 514 -40.21 78.22 -56.41
N GLY A 515 -40.16 79.47 -55.83
CA GLY A 515 -39.12 79.85 -54.90
C GLY A 515 -39.16 79.06 -53.58
N GLY A 516 -40.37 78.75 -53.08
CA GLY A 516 -40.56 77.91 -51.93
C GLY A 516 -40.11 76.44 -52.12
N PHE A 517 -40.29 75.95 -53.36
CA PHE A 517 -39.77 74.56 -53.69
C PHE A 517 -38.24 74.55 -53.75
N LEU A 518 -37.60 75.61 -54.29
CA LEU A 518 -36.15 75.73 -54.33
C LEU A 518 -35.54 75.89 -52.95
N ALA A 519 -36.14 76.61 -52.07
CA ALA A 519 -35.71 76.77 -50.68
C ALA A 519 -35.85 75.44 -49.92
N THR A 520 -36.95 74.74 -50.14
CA THR A 520 -37.11 73.38 -49.58
C THR A 520 -36.06 72.39 -50.13
N ALA A 521 -35.82 72.39 -51.43
CA ALA A 521 -34.82 71.54 -52.05
C ALA A 521 -33.39 71.85 -51.50
N ARG A 522 -33.09 73.15 -51.31
CA ARG A 522 -31.81 73.54 -50.71
C ARG A 522 -31.65 73.05 -49.26
N SER A 523 -32.71 73.14 -48.47
CA SER A 523 -32.74 72.65 -47.09
C SER A 523 -32.57 71.10 -47.06
N MET A 524 -33.29 70.36 -47.92
CA MET A 524 -33.15 68.93 -48.07
C MET A 524 -31.74 68.50 -48.49
N LEU A 525 -31.13 69.25 -49.41
CA LEU A 525 -29.76 68.98 -49.87
C LEU A 525 -28.74 69.25 -48.76
N ALA A 526 -28.93 70.32 -47.97
CA ALA A 526 -28.11 70.61 -46.82
C ALA A 526 -28.16 69.50 -45.79
N SER A 527 -29.36 68.97 -45.53
CA SER A 527 -29.55 67.81 -44.66
C SER A 527 -28.88 66.51 -45.17
N CYS A 528 -29.05 66.25 -46.47
CA CYS A 528 -28.41 65.12 -47.13
C CYS A 528 -26.88 65.18 -47.07
N ARG A 529 -26.30 66.34 -47.28
CA ARG A 529 -24.84 66.58 -47.13
C ARG A 529 -24.38 66.36 -45.69
N HIS A 530 -25.19 66.78 -44.75
CA HIS A 530 -24.90 66.58 -43.33
C HIS A 530 -24.94 65.10 -42.97
N GLU A 531 -25.95 64.38 -43.40
CA GLU A 531 -26.05 62.91 -43.19
C GLU A 531 -24.91 62.14 -43.87
N LEU A 532 -24.55 62.48 -45.08
CA LEU A 532 -23.46 61.84 -45.79
C LEU A 532 -22.14 62.07 -45.05
N ARG A 533 -21.85 63.27 -44.61
CA ARG A 533 -20.65 63.59 -43.82
C ARG A 533 -20.63 62.76 -42.50
N CYS A 534 -21.77 62.53 -41.87
CA CYS A 534 -21.88 61.71 -40.71
C CYS A 534 -21.58 60.25 -41.03
N CYS A 535 -22.11 59.69 -42.14
CA CYS A 535 -21.83 58.31 -42.57
C CYS A 535 -20.35 58.10 -42.95
N ILE A 536 -19.75 59.05 -43.64
CA ILE A 536 -18.31 58.99 -43.98
C ILE A 536 -17.43 59.06 -42.72
N TRP A 537 -17.82 59.87 -41.78
CA TRP A 537 -17.16 59.96 -40.48
C TRP A 537 -17.25 58.67 -39.73
N ASP A 538 -18.43 58.02 -39.73
CA ASP A 538 -18.70 56.74 -39.06
C ASP A 538 -17.82 55.60 -39.70
N LEU A 539 -17.57 55.64 -41.00
CA LEU A 539 -16.72 54.66 -41.72
C LEU A 539 -15.21 54.88 -41.39
N ARG A 540 -14.79 56.10 -41.04
CA ARG A 540 -13.41 56.45 -40.76
C ARG A 540 -12.96 56.25 -39.32
N THR A 541 -13.89 56.10 -38.38
CA THR A 541 -13.60 56.18 -36.93
C THR A 541 -13.26 54.82 -36.34
N ARG A 542 -12.02 54.37 -36.47
CA ARG A 542 -11.48 53.23 -35.77
C ARG A 542 -10.51 53.57 -34.63
N THR A 543 -10.36 54.90 -34.33
CA THR A 543 -9.33 55.40 -33.39
C THR A 543 -9.75 55.30 -31.91
N PHE A 544 -10.87 54.64 -31.62
CA PHE A 544 -11.41 54.62 -30.25
C PHE A 544 -11.12 53.34 -29.48
N GLU A 545 -10.46 52.34 -30.11
CA GLU A 545 -10.22 51.05 -29.47
C GLU A 545 -9.19 51.10 -28.33
N GLU A 546 -8.30 52.11 -28.31
CA GLU A 546 -7.23 52.20 -27.32
C GLU A 546 -7.48 53.18 -26.18
N LYS A 547 -8.52 54.04 -26.25
CA LYS A 547 -8.78 55.11 -25.26
C LYS A 547 -10.07 54.85 -24.48
N GLY A 548 -10.08 55.14 -23.18
CA GLY A 548 -11.25 54.96 -22.34
C GLY A 548 -12.45 55.80 -22.82
N LEU A 549 -13.67 55.38 -22.45
CA LEU A 549 -14.95 55.98 -22.86
C LEU A 549 -15.04 57.52 -22.57
N PRO A 550 -14.55 58.04 -21.45
CA PRO A 550 -14.51 59.49 -21.20
C PRO A 550 -13.67 60.26 -22.24
N ASP A 551 -12.55 59.67 -22.69
CA ASP A 551 -11.69 60.30 -23.68
C ASP A 551 -12.32 60.27 -25.09
N ALA A 552 -13.01 59.15 -25.41
CA ALA A 552 -13.79 59.02 -26.64
C ALA A 552 -14.90 60.08 -26.70
N ILE A 553 -15.64 60.28 -25.60
CA ILE A 553 -16.66 61.35 -25.49
C ILE A 553 -16.02 62.73 -25.68
N ARG A 554 -14.89 63.00 -25.01
CA ARG A 554 -14.17 64.27 -25.12
C ARG A 554 -13.73 64.56 -26.56
N GLN A 555 -13.13 63.58 -27.24
CA GLN A 555 -12.70 63.70 -28.63
C GLN A 555 -13.87 63.92 -29.60
N THR A 556 -14.99 63.21 -29.36
CA THR A 556 -16.20 63.34 -30.17
C THR A 556 -16.84 64.73 -30.02
N LEU A 557 -16.77 65.33 -28.86
CA LEU A 557 -17.42 66.59 -28.58
C LEU A 557 -16.51 67.79 -28.90
N ALA A 558 -15.20 67.70 -28.76
CA ALA A 558 -14.25 68.77 -28.93
C ALA A 558 -14.44 69.65 -30.22
N PRO A 559 -14.70 69.05 -31.41
CA PRO A 559 -14.92 69.85 -32.64
C PRO A 559 -16.21 70.67 -32.65
N HIS A 560 -17.14 70.36 -31.72
CA HIS A 560 -18.51 70.89 -31.76
C HIS A 560 -18.85 71.84 -30.65
N ILE A 561 -18.10 71.80 -29.53
CA ILE A 561 -18.39 72.61 -28.33
C ILE A 561 -17.42 73.75 -28.14
N GLY A 562 -16.31 73.85 -28.95
CA GLY A 562 -15.32 74.94 -28.83
C GLY A 562 -14.71 74.98 -27.42
N ASN A 563 -14.63 76.15 -26.82
CA ASN A 563 -14.06 76.38 -25.50
C ASN A 563 -15.07 76.23 -24.35
N ILE A 564 -16.24 75.66 -24.58
CA ILE A 564 -17.25 75.45 -23.52
C ILE A 564 -16.74 74.41 -22.52
N PRO A 565 -16.75 74.70 -21.20
CA PRO A 565 -16.37 73.72 -20.18
C PRO A 565 -17.21 72.44 -20.25
N LEU A 566 -16.50 71.28 -20.40
CA LEU A 566 -17.11 70.01 -20.48
C LEU A 566 -16.71 69.12 -19.26
N LEU A 567 -17.68 68.77 -18.43
CA LEU A 567 -17.51 67.88 -17.31
C LEU A 567 -18.03 66.47 -17.69
N ILE A 568 -17.15 65.48 -17.65
CA ILE A 568 -17.51 64.08 -17.94
C ILE A 568 -17.31 63.25 -16.70
N ARG A 569 -18.37 62.54 -16.27
CA ARG A 569 -18.31 61.52 -15.22
C ARG A 569 -19.02 60.29 -15.77
N PHE A 570 -18.21 59.31 -16.23
CA PHE A 570 -18.67 58.15 -16.91
C PHE A 570 -18.10 56.91 -16.24
N SER A 571 -18.94 56.13 -15.52
CA SER A 571 -18.55 54.94 -14.73
C SER A 571 -19.07 53.66 -15.39
N ILE A 572 -18.95 53.57 -16.72
CA ILE A 572 -19.37 52.39 -17.48
C ILE A 572 -18.12 51.64 -17.96
N PRO A 573 -17.90 50.41 -17.52
CA PRO A 573 -16.80 49.61 -18.05
C PRO A 573 -16.99 49.35 -19.54
N ARG A 574 -15.95 49.57 -20.34
CA ARG A 574 -16.03 49.37 -21.77
C ARG A 574 -16.29 47.91 -22.17
N ALA A 575 -15.77 46.96 -21.39
CA ALA A 575 -15.90 45.55 -21.63
C ALA A 575 -17.36 45.05 -21.75
N ILE A 576 -18.32 45.82 -21.24
CA ILE A 576 -19.75 45.43 -21.27
C ILE A 576 -20.52 46.11 -22.40
N LEU A 577 -19.87 46.99 -23.19
CA LEU A 577 -20.50 47.72 -24.29
C LEU A 577 -20.03 47.17 -25.63
N SER A 578 -20.96 46.71 -26.46
CA SER A 578 -20.66 46.37 -27.84
C SER A 578 -20.19 47.63 -28.62
N GLU A 579 -19.45 47.39 -29.71
CA GLU A 579 -19.05 48.48 -30.64
C GLU A 579 -20.28 49.28 -31.11
N SER A 580 -21.34 48.58 -31.47
CA SER A 580 -22.59 49.16 -31.98
C SER A 580 -23.29 50.04 -30.92
N LEU A 581 -23.34 49.57 -29.64
CA LEU A 581 -23.95 50.33 -28.56
C LEU A 581 -23.11 51.56 -28.20
N THR A 582 -21.77 51.41 -28.19
CA THR A 582 -20.84 52.51 -27.94
C THR A 582 -20.98 53.59 -29.01
N HIS A 583 -21.08 53.20 -30.25
CA HIS A 583 -21.27 54.11 -31.38
C HIS A 583 -22.57 54.88 -31.30
N ASP A 584 -23.71 54.20 -31.06
CA ASP A 584 -25.01 54.83 -30.88
C ASP A 584 -24.99 55.84 -29.70
N MET A 585 -24.35 55.46 -28.62
CA MET A 585 -24.24 56.28 -27.42
C MET A 585 -23.41 57.55 -27.68
N LEU A 586 -22.24 57.44 -28.34
CA LEU A 586 -21.41 58.57 -28.70
C LEU A 586 -22.15 59.53 -29.67
N ARG A 587 -22.90 58.97 -30.58
CA ARG A 587 -23.72 59.74 -31.55
C ARG A 587 -24.83 60.51 -30.85
N ILE A 588 -25.55 59.89 -29.91
CA ILE A 588 -26.61 60.55 -29.13
C ILE A 588 -26.01 61.66 -28.27
N ILE A 589 -24.90 61.38 -27.55
CA ILE A 589 -24.22 62.38 -26.71
C ILE A 589 -23.76 63.54 -27.55
N ARG A 590 -23.21 63.31 -28.75
CA ARG A 590 -22.76 64.36 -29.65
C ARG A 590 -23.96 65.26 -30.09
N GLU A 591 -25.05 64.66 -30.51
CA GLU A 591 -26.20 65.38 -31.00
C GLU A 591 -26.84 66.25 -29.91
N LEU A 592 -26.91 65.73 -28.67
CA LEU A 592 -27.41 66.47 -27.52
C LEU A 592 -26.47 67.64 -27.15
N ALA A 593 -25.14 67.40 -27.19
CA ALA A 593 -24.19 68.50 -26.94
C ALA A 593 -24.21 69.59 -28.01
N VAL A 594 -24.36 69.20 -29.30
CA VAL A 594 -24.53 70.17 -30.39
C VAL A 594 -25.80 71.00 -30.24
N ASN A 595 -26.90 70.33 -29.87
CA ASN A 595 -28.17 71.01 -29.61
C ASN A 595 -28.05 72.02 -28.42
N ALA A 596 -27.34 71.67 -27.33
CA ALA A 596 -27.07 72.50 -26.22
C ALA A 596 -26.32 73.80 -26.61
N VAL A 597 -25.31 73.66 -27.51
CA VAL A 597 -24.54 74.78 -28.00
C VAL A 597 -25.31 75.68 -28.98
N ARG A 598 -25.91 75.01 -29.99
CA ARG A 598 -26.58 75.74 -31.09
C ARG A 598 -27.91 76.40 -30.67
N HIS A 599 -28.70 75.62 -29.97
CA HIS A 599 -30.07 76.03 -29.63
C HIS A 599 -30.17 76.54 -28.19
N GLY A 600 -29.48 75.90 -27.23
CA GLY A 600 -29.50 76.24 -25.84
C GLY A 600 -28.59 77.41 -25.49
N LYS A 601 -27.61 77.77 -26.34
CA LYS A 601 -26.53 78.71 -26.05
C LYS A 601 -25.86 78.43 -24.70
N ALA A 602 -25.66 77.14 -24.43
CA ALA A 602 -25.08 76.68 -23.18
C ALA A 602 -23.66 77.20 -22.98
N SER A 603 -23.30 77.51 -21.78
CA SER A 603 -21.93 77.87 -21.36
C SER A 603 -21.23 76.81 -20.58
N GLN A 604 -21.91 75.72 -20.29
CA GLN A 604 -21.35 74.50 -19.66
C GLN A 604 -22.17 73.28 -20.07
N ILE A 605 -21.46 72.14 -20.35
CA ILE A 605 -22.08 70.84 -20.64
C ILE A 605 -21.53 69.80 -19.66
N LYS A 606 -22.42 68.98 -19.10
CA LYS A 606 -22.08 67.90 -18.19
C LYS A 606 -22.62 66.58 -18.79
N VAL A 607 -21.76 65.57 -18.86
CA VAL A 607 -22.14 64.22 -19.34
C VAL A 607 -21.87 63.24 -18.21
N PHE A 608 -22.91 62.54 -17.82
CA PHE A 608 -22.87 61.48 -16.80
C PHE A 608 -23.27 60.18 -17.40
N GLY A 609 -22.64 59.11 -16.95
CA GLY A 609 -23.02 57.74 -17.38
C GLY A 609 -22.76 56.72 -16.29
N GLU A 610 -23.72 55.86 -16.06
CA GLU A 610 -23.65 54.72 -15.12
C GLU A 610 -24.26 53.48 -15.75
N CYS A 611 -23.84 52.33 -15.26
CA CYS A 611 -24.40 51.04 -15.65
C CYS A 611 -24.98 50.34 -14.42
N GLN A 612 -26.24 49.94 -14.49
CA GLN A 612 -26.91 49.18 -13.44
C GLN A 612 -27.46 47.89 -14.02
N GLY A 613 -26.75 46.77 -13.78
CA GLY A 613 -27.09 45.45 -14.34
C GLY A 613 -27.00 45.46 -15.89
N ASN A 614 -28.11 45.25 -16.56
CA ASN A 614 -28.21 45.21 -18.03
C ASN A 614 -28.71 46.54 -18.66
N LEU A 615 -28.68 47.62 -17.88
CA LEU A 615 -29.16 48.94 -18.30
C LEU A 615 -28.02 49.98 -18.25
N VAL A 616 -27.69 50.55 -19.38
CA VAL A 616 -26.77 51.68 -19.50
C VAL A 616 -27.60 52.96 -19.47
N ARG A 617 -27.33 53.81 -18.48
CA ARG A 617 -28.00 55.13 -18.35
C ARG A 617 -26.97 56.20 -18.50
N PHE A 618 -27.24 57.13 -19.40
CA PHE A 618 -26.40 58.35 -19.49
C PHE A 618 -27.27 59.61 -19.60
N CYS A 619 -26.71 60.68 -19.13
CA CYS A 619 -27.41 61.95 -19.09
C CYS A 619 -26.48 63.06 -19.63
N VAL A 620 -27.01 63.86 -20.52
CA VAL A 620 -26.37 65.09 -20.98
C VAL A 620 -27.16 66.28 -20.43
N LYS A 621 -26.48 67.08 -19.62
CA LYS A 621 -27.05 68.26 -18.98
C LYS A 621 -26.31 69.50 -19.41
N ASP A 622 -27.05 70.49 -19.85
CA ASP A 622 -26.55 71.83 -20.16
C ASP A 622 -27.16 72.92 -19.22
N ASN A 623 -26.57 74.08 -19.22
CA ASN A 623 -27.02 75.27 -18.49
C ASN A 623 -27.55 76.37 -19.44
N GLY A 624 -28.05 75.98 -20.61
CA GLY A 624 -28.59 76.82 -21.62
C GLY A 624 -29.98 77.42 -21.26
N CYS A 625 -30.61 78.02 -22.26
CA CYS A 625 -31.93 78.71 -22.07
C CYS A 625 -33.09 77.69 -21.87
N GLY A 626 -32.88 76.35 -22.15
CA GLY A 626 -33.93 75.37 -22.15
C GLY A 626 -35.00 75.58 -23.26
N PHE A 627 -35.94 74.68 -23.31
CA PHE A 627 -37.11 74.80 -24.24
C PHE A 627 -38.31 74.09 -23.61
N ASP A 628 -39.47 74.33 -24.14
CA ASP A 628 -40.68 73.60 -23.77
C ASP A 628 -40.82 72.34 -24.63
N PRO A 629 -40.66 71.12 -24.08
CA PRO A 629 -40.75 69.90 -24.83
C PRO A 629 -42.10 69.66 -25.53
N ALA A 630 -43.17 70.25 -25.05
CA ALA A 630 -44.52 70.11 -25.60
C ALA A 630 -44.75 71.01 -26.84
N THR A 631 -44.01 72.13 -26.97
CA THR A 631 -44.15 73.14 -28.05
C THR A 631 -42.98 73.07 -29.04
N SER A 632 -42.08 72.13 -28.90
CA SER A 632 -40.88 71.99 -29.74
C SER A 632 -41.28 71.72 -31.22
N PRO A 633 -40.68 72.46 -32.17
CA PRO A 633 -40.99 72.31 -33.59
C PRO A 633 -40.58 70.87 -34.05
N GLY A 634 -41.55 70.20 -34.72
CA GLY A 634 -41.35 68.84 -35.23
C GLY A 634 -40.62 68.76 -36.58
N PRO A 635 -40.48 67.57 -37.18
CA PRO A 635 -39.77 67.32 -38.44
C PRO A 635 -40.38 68.11 -39.61
N ALA A 636 -41.66 68.44 -39.57
CA ALA A 636 -42.33 69.26 -40.59
C ALA A 636 -41.82 70.67 -40.66
N GLN A 637 -41.09 71.17 -39.66
CA GLN A 637 -40.51 72.50 -39.60
C GLN A 637 -38.96 72.50 -39.70
N GLY A 638 -38.37 71.38 -40.12
CA GLY A 638 -36.95 71.28 -40.39
C GLY A 638 -36.06 70.91 -39.17
N HIS A 639 -36.66 70.49 -38.06
CA HIS A 639 -35.91 70.15 -36.84
C HIS A 639 -35.91 68.62 -36.61
N PHE A 640 -34.84 67.97 -37.08
CA PHE A 640 -34.72 66.48 -37.09
C PHE A 640 -33.92 65.94 -35.92
N GLY A 641 -33.23 66.74 -35.14
CA GLY A 641 -32.25 66.28 -34.12
C GLY A 641 -32.85 65.42 -33.03
N LEU A 642 -33.88 65.91 -32.32
CA LEU A 642 -34.50 65.19 -31.20
C LEU A 642 -35.35 63.98 -31.66
N SER A 643 -35.96 64.06 -32.83
CA SER A 643 -36.70 62.93 -33.43
C SER A 643 -35.75 61.79 -33.80
N GLY A 644 -34.60 62.11 -34.39
CA GLY A 644 -33.55 61.11 -34.72
C GLY A 644 -32.90 60.49 -33.49
N ILE A 645 -32.79 61.19 -32.39
CA ILE A 645 -32.34 60.62 -31.10
C ILE A 645 -33.40 59.63 -30.57
N ARG A 646 -34.66 60.04 -30.55
CA ARG A 646 -35.78 59.23 -30.07
C ARG A 646 -35.87 57.91 -30.86
N GLU A 647 -35.83 57.96 -32.18
CA GLU A 647 -35.86 56.78 -33.04
C GLU A 647 -34.71 55.81 -32.77
N ARG A 648 -33.47 56.31 -32.50
CA ARG A 648 -32.33 55.47 -32.15
C ARG A 648 -32.47 54.82 -30.78
N VAL A 649 -33.01 55.56 -29.82
CA VAL A 649 -33.29 55.05 -28.47
C VAL A 649 -34.38 53.97 -28.52
N GLU A 650 -35.46 54.20 -29.29
CA GLU A 650 -36.54 53.22 -29.50
C GLU A 650 -36.07 51.96 -30.24
N ARG A 651 -35.17 52.08 -31.23
CA ARG A 651 -34.57 50.95 -31.95
C ARG A 651 -33.74 50.03 -31.01
N ARG A 652 -33.26 50.60 -29.92
CA ARG A 652 -32.52 49.88 -28.88
C ARG A 652 -33.40 49.49 -27.68
N ASN A 653 -34.70 49.51 -27.84
CA ASN A 653 -35.66 49.26 -26.75
C ASN A 653 -35.30 50.08 -25.49
N GLY A 654 -34.80 51.30 -25.68
CA GLY A 654 -34.41 52.22 -24.65
C GLY A 654 -35.49 53.23 -24.31
N GLU A 655 -35.25 54.03 -23.30
CA GLU A 655 -36.11 55.10 -22.83
C GLU A 655 -35.38 56.44 -22.79
N MET A 656 -36.02 57.52 -23.26
CA MET A 656 -35.48 58.86 -23.24
C MET A 656 -36.39 59.78 -22.45
N ARG A 657 -35.82 60.45 -21.44
CA ARG A 657 -36.53 61.43 -20.62
C ARG A 657 -35.87 62.82 -20.78
N ILE A 658 -36.67 63.82 -21.07
CA ILE A 658 -36.21 65.20 -21.25
C ILE A 658 -36.83 66.07 -20.15
N GLU A 659 -35.95 66.73 -19.39
CA GLU A 659 -36.33 67.70 -18.38
C GLU A 659 -35.74 69.04 -18.81
N SER A 660 -36.62 69.97 -19.17
CA SER A 660 -36.22 71.33 -19.63
C SER A 660 -37.18 72.42 -19.11
N ASN A 661 -36.67 73.42 -18.58
CA ASN A 661 -37.42 74.58 -18.04
C ASN A 661 -37.29 75.75 -18.99
N GLY A 662 -38.21 75.83 -19.98
CA GLY A 662 -38.24 76.93 -20.91
C GLY A 662 -39.09 78.10 -20.41
N ARG A 663 -38.47 79.20 -20.11
CA ARG A 663 -39.09 80.52 -20.14
C ARG A 663 -38.12 81.48 -20.83
N ALA A 664 -38.72 82.37 -21.66
CA ALA A 664 -38.05 83.24 -22.60
C ALA A 664 -36.77 83.90 -22.14
N CYS A 665 -35.79 84.02 -23.07
CA CYS A 665 -34.45 84.55 -22.93
C CYS A 665 -34.35 85.81 -22.13
N LEU A 666 -33.75 85.75 -20.92
CA LEU A 666 -33.13 86.86 -20.18
C LEU A 666 -31.74 86.43 -19.69
N PRO A 667 -30.76 87.33 -19.58
CA PRO A 667 -29.34 86.96 -19.40
C PRO A 667 -29.08 86.19 -18.14
N ALA A 668 -28.08 85.28 -18.25
CA ALA A 668 -27.68 84.31 -17.26
C ALA A 668 -27.25 84.92 -15.95
N THR A 669 -27.99 84.60 -14.87
CA THR A 669 -27.46 84.57 -13.48
C THR A 669 -27.91 83.25 -12.81
N ALA A 670 -26.90 82.51 -12.40
CA ALA A 670 -26.87 81.39 -11.42
C ALA A 670 -28.11 80.55 -11.15
N ASP A 671 -27.94 79.26 -11.34
CA ASP A 671 -28.67 78.13 -10.79
C ASP A 671 -30.17 77.90 -11.20
N GLY A 672 -30.35 77.04 -12.14
CA GLY A 672 -31.64 76.34 -12.35
C GLY A 672 -32.23 76.36 -13.76
N LYS A 673 -31.53 76.87 -14.78
CA LYS A 673 -31.99 76.90 -16.17
C LYS A 673 -31.09 75.98 -17.01
N GLY A 674 -31.69 75.23 -17.90
CA GLY A 674 -30.98 74.33 -18.85
C GLY A 674 -31.81 73.11 -19.23
N THR A 675 -31.24 72.25 -20.06
CA THR A 675 -31.87 71.03 -20.47
C THR A 675 -31.08 69.81 -19.90
N SER A 676 -31.79 68.82 -19.41
CA SER A 676 -31.25 67.53 -18.98
C SER A 676 -31.96 66.44 -19.77
N VAL A 677 -31.18 65.74 -20.55
CA VAL A 677 -31.70 64.58 -21.31
C VAL A 677 -31.07 63.33 -20.77
N THR A 678 -31.88 62.46 -20.23
CA THR A 678 -31.45 61.12 -19.72
C THR A 678 -31.90 60.06 -20.71
N VAL A 679 -30.97 59.24 -21.08
CA VAL A 679 -31.22 58.09 -22.00
C VAL A 679 -30.80 56.80 -21.28
N SER A 680 -31.67 55.81 -21.36
CA SER A 680 -31.43 54.46 -20.85
C SER A 680 -31.51 53.47 -22.00
N LEU A 681 -30.44 52.69 -22.20
CA LEU A 681 -30.34 51.69 -23.24
C LEU A 681 -30.11 50.29 -22.62
N ARG A 682 -30.72 49.26 -23.19
CA ARG A 682 -30.47 47.90 -22.74
C ARG A 682 -29.30 47.29 -23.48
N ILE A 683 -28.46 46.56 -22.73
CA ILE A 683 -27.42 45.70 -23.30
C ILE A 683 -28.11 44.43 -23.76
N GLY A 684 -28.06 44.08 -25.08
CA GLY A 684 -28.71 42.92 -25.66
C GLY A 684 -28.10 41.58 -25.14
N GLU A 685 -28.91 40.52 -25.02
CA GLU A 685 -28.43 39.20 -24.61
C GLU A 685 -27.54 38.55 -25.68
N GLU A 686 -27.69 38.88 -26.94
CA GLU A 686 -26.87 38.36 -28.06
C GLU A 686 -25.42 38.94 -28.03
N GLU A 687 -25.17 39.96 -27.26
CA GLU A 687 -23.83 40.63 -27.17
C GLU A 687 -22.93 40.02 -26.06
N ARG A 688 -23.39 39.02 -25.31
CA ARG A 688 -22.63 38.33 -24.26
C ARG A 688 -21.88 37.10 -24.72
N ASP A 689 -22.26 36.49 -25.86
CA ASP A 689 -21.69 35.22 -26.33
C ASP A 689 -20.50 35.37 -27.31
N GLU A 690 -20.07 36.60 -27.59
CA GLU A 690 -18.86 36.87 -28.41
C GLU A 690 -17.59 37.17 -27.58
N GLN A 691 -17.56 36.79 -26.28
CA GLN A 691 -16.34 36.85 -25.46
C GLN A 691 -15.81 35.48 -25.09
#